data_6ca42a680a977b6a750dc46ca26300ec
#
_entry.id   6ca42a680a977b6a750dc46ca26300ec
#
_cell.length_a   1.000
_cell.length_b   1.000
_cell.length_c   1.000
_cell.angle_alpha   90.00
_cell.angle_beta   90.00
_cell.angle_gamma   90.00
#
_symmetry.space_group_name_H-M   'P 1'
#
loop_
_entity.id
_entity.type
_entity.pdbx_description
1 polymer ?
#
loop_
_entity_poly.entity_id
_entity_poly.type
_entity_poly.pdbx_seq_one_letter_code
_entity_poly.pdbx_strand_id
1 'polypeptide(L)'
;MAASLHGAETVLPETGQALVKRGIKELVFVKRLTYDANHYYTEHINGSWKPGSSLCVLDVATGHVRDVLPSMTNGVFERYDVSFDAKRVVFSWKANHQEGYRIYEANIDGSGLRQLTFPQADEAELVAKYRVTDHYHHGTDDMQPCYLPDGGIVFVSSRCQYGILCDGPDDFTTTVLYRMDKDGKDMRPLSRSSVSETAPSLLPDGRILYTRWEYVSKGAVSVKCLWAMRPDGTASSEIYGNDISFPPTLNYGRAIPGAPNQYVVAGVPHCPQNNVGTIIRLDMNKPIRTTEPMTAMTPLVDIRAEGGFDFRDSVSAEWKRDGRGQGGLYADPYPLAMDCFLVSHKPAGMGEWKDPVGYGLYMLNDKGEVQLLLRDPQISCWRPIPLVVRPVPPVLSSSLDATLAKNNQAACMVQDIYHGLVDVPRGTIKYIRILEQIPRPWAAQLKGMIDHYDQQHIVITKDTHLGLTVQHGVVPVEQDGSAHFIVPAFGNVFFQALDQNYMAVQTERTFVNYMPGETRACIGCHETPESASKTMKVEKRGNNTPMAFARKPSLPGPQIGEARGQRPLHYEIDVQPVFDKHCVSCHSGAEPKAGLSLSGEKTRLFNVSYESLVPERRKGKNNRDRGLLGLIIGENHPKTGNVCYLPAWSLGSHTALLAAIIGTPAAHVKDERGLIAKHVAVAKKITPEERVKVTNWIDTNAQYYGSWWFRRNKEKFADHPDFRRSPTFEDALRMTEK
;
A
#
# COMPACT_ATOMS: atom_id res chain seq x y z
N MET A 1 -51.77 -14.26 -7.03
CA MET A 1 -51.44 -14.09 -8.47
C MET A 1 -50.15 -13.32 -8.56
N ALA A 2 -49.02 -13.98 -8.64
CA ALA A 2 -47.74 -13.36 -8.88
C ALA A 2 -47.57 -13.20 -10.38
N ALA A 3 -47.65 -11.99 -10.87
CA ALA A 3 -47.34 -11.68 -12.26
C ALA A 3 -45.81 -11.79 -12.45
N SER A 4 -45.37 -12.74 -13.22
CA SER A 4 -43.98 -12.84 -13.67
C SER A 4 -43.70 -11.70 -14.65
N LEU A 5 -43.13 -10.62 -14.16
CA LEU A 5 -42.51 -9.60 -14.99
C LEU A 5 -41.10 -10.09 -15.39
N HIS A 6 -41.02 -10.96 -16.36
CA HIS A 6 -39.76 -11.22 -17.08
C HIS A 6 -39.54 -10.03 -18.02
N GLY A 7 -38.85 -9.01 -17.51
CA GLY A 7 -38.26 -7.98 -18.35
C GLY A 7 -37.16 -8.65 -19.16
N ALA A 8 -37.21 -8.57 -20.48
CA ALA A 8 -36.28 -9.24 -21.36
C ALA A 8 -34.86 -8.72 -21.15
N GLU A 9 -33.91 -9.61 -20.88
CA GLU A 9 -32.49 -9.35 -21.01
C GLU A 9 -32.22 -8.89 -22.45
N THR A 10 -31.58 -7.71 -22.59
CA THR A 10 -31.32 -7.15 -23.92
C THR A 10 -29.89 -7.44 -24.31
N VAL A 11 -29.68 -8.34 -25.24
CA VAL A 11 -28.41 -8.53 -25.94
C VAL A 11 -28.53 -7.92 -27.33
N LEU A 12 -27.54 -7.12 -27.73
CA LEU A 12 -27.47 -6.63 -29.11
C LEU A 12 -26.75 -7.67 -29.98
N PRO A 13 -27.45 -8.27 -30.98
CA PRO A 13 -26.88 -9.33 -31.80
C PRO A 13 -25.59 -8.95 -32.51
N GLU A 14 -25.43 -7.66 -32.89
CA GLU A 14 -24.27 -7.16 -33.61
C GLU A 14 -23.00 -7.19 -32.74
N THR A 15 -23.13 -6.84 -31.48
CA THR A 15 -22.01 -6.85 -30.52
C THR A 15 -21.57 -8.29 -30.22
N GLY A 16 -22.53 -9.19 -30.05
CA GLY A 16 -22.25 -10.62 -29.88
C GLY A 16 -21.53 -11.20 -31.08
N GLN A 17 -21.95 -10.86 -32.31
CA GLN A 17 -21.31 -11.31 -33.56
C GLN A 17 -19.85 -10.79 -33.67
N ALA A 18 -19.55 -9.61 -33.17
CA ALA A 18 -18.17 -9.08 -33.12
C ALA A 18 -17.27 -9.93 -32.23
N LEU A 19 -17.77 -10.43 -31.10
CA LEU A 19 -17.03 -11.37 -30.22
C LEU A 19 -16.88 -12.76 -30.87
N VAL A 20 -17.92 -13.27 -31.51
CA VAL A 20 -17.86 -14.55 -32.22
C VAL A 20 -16.77 -14.51 -33.31
N LYS A 21 -16.65 -13.42 -34.06
CA LYS A 21 -15.59 -13.23 -35.06
C LYS A 21 -14.19 -13.24 -34.44
N ARG A 22 -14.05 -12.88 -33.17
CA ARG A 22 -12.79 -12.96 -32.39
C ARG A 22 -12.59 -14.34 -31.72
N GLY A 23 -13.46 -15.32 -32.00
CA GLY A 23 -13.41 -16.67 -31.44
C GLY A 23 -14.00 -16.81 -30.04
N ILE A 24 -14.68 -15.77 -29.51
CA ILE A 24 -15.29 -15.76 -28.19
C ILE A 24 -16.77 -16.09 -28.34
N LYS A 25 -17.18 -17.24 -27.82
CA LYS A 25 -18.57 -17.74 -27.89
C LYS A 25 -19.32 -17.52 -26.57
N GLU A 26 -18.62 -17.59 -25.46
CA GLU A 26 -19.21 -17.49 -24.14
C GLU A 26 -18.40 -16.53 -23.25
N LEU A 27 -19.10 -15.84 -22.35
CA LEU A 27 -18.51 -15.01 -21.28
C LEU A 27 -19.00 -15.52 -19.92
N VAL A 28 -18.08 -15.65 -18.98
CA VAL A 28 -18.44 -15.78 -17.56
C VAL A 28 -18.66 -14.38 -16.99
N PHE A 29 -19.62 -14.21 -16.09
CA PHE A 29 -19.88 -12.94 -15.40
C PHE A 29 -20.67 -13.17 -14.11
N VAL A 30 -20.74 -12.14 -13.25
CA VAL A 30 -21.52 -12.17 -12.00
C VAL A 30 -22.73 -11.25 -12.13
N LYS A 31 -23.91 -11.74 -11.77
CA LYS A 31 -25.07 -10.92 -11.45
C LYS A 31 -25.06 -10.64 -9.94
N ARG A 32 -25.00 -9.40 -9.53
CA ARG A 32 -25.15 -8.99 -8.13
C ARG A 32 -25.63 -7.56 -8.00
N LEU A 33 -26.30 -7.26 -6.90
CA LEU A 33 -26.62 -5.88 -6.56
C LEU A 33 -25.33 -5.06 -6.35
N THR A 34 -25.40 -3.79 -6.69
CA THR A 34 -24.29 -2.86 -6.50
C THR A 34 -24.02 -2.70 -5.01
N TYR A 35 -22.78 -2.74 -4.59
CA TYR A 35 -22.39 -2.46 -3.21
C TYR A 35 -22.62 -0.99 -2.87
N ASP A 36 -22.85 -0.72 -1.59
CA ASP A 36 -22.97 0.62 -1.03
C ASP A 36 -21.80 0.85 -0.08
N ALA A 37 -20.61 0.96 -0.65
CA ALA A 37 -19.36 1.04 0.08
C ALA A 37 -18.89 2.49 0.25
N ASN A 38 -18.25 2.81 1.38
CA ASN A 38 -17.76 4.15 1.66
C ASN A 38 -16.34 4.37 1.15
N HIS A 39 -15.52 3.33 1.12
CA HIS A 39 -14.12 3.37 0.72
C HIS A 39 -13.81 2.27 -0.27
N TYR A 40 -12.76 2.40 -1.07
CA TYR A 40 -12.39 1.42 -2.08
C TYR A 40 -12.16 0.01 -1.49
N TYR A 41 -11.67 -0.09 -0.26
CA TYR A 41 -11.43 -1.37 0.41
C TYR A 41 -12.67 -1.94 1.07
N THR A 42 -13.69 -1.13 1.38
CA THR A 42 -14.94 -1.63 1.99
C THR A 42 -15.81 -2.39 1.02
N GLU A 43 -15.58 -2.27 -0.28
CA GLU A 43 -16.17 -3.15 -1.28
C GLU A 43 -15.83 -4.62 -0.99
N HIS A 44 -14.63 -4.85 -0.50
CA HIS A 44 -14.09 -6.19 -0.31
C HIS A 44 -14.39 -6.75 1.07
N ILE A 45 -13.99 -6.04 2.11
CA ILE A 45 -13.95 -6.54 3.47
C ILE A 45 -15.29 -6.40 4.18
N ASN A 46 -15.94 -5.28 3.99
CA ASN A 46 -17.16 -4.91 4.69
C ASN A 46 -18.25 -4.44 3.73
N GLY A 47 -18.23 -5.02 2.55
CA GLY A 47 -19.25 -4.75 1.54
C GLY A 47 -20.64 -5.05 2.09
N SER A 48 -21.59 -4.19 1.74
CA SER A 48 -22.97 -4.35 2.14
C SER A 48 -23.46 -5.75 1.84
N TRP A 49 -24.00 -6.42 2.85
CA TRP A 49 -24.64 -7.71 2.64
C TRP A 49 -25.90 -7.56 1.78
N LYS A 50 -25.78 -7.92 0.51
CA LYS A 50 -26.88 -7.90 -0.46
C LYS A 50 -26.94 -9.24 -1.16
N PRO A 51 -27.64 -10.24 -0.59
CA PRO A 51 -27.71 -11.60 -1.13
C PRO A 51 -28.50 -11.64 -2.44
N GLY A 52 -28.43 -12.80 -3.13
CA GLY A 52 -29.15 -13.04 -4.37
C GLY A 52 -28.29 -12.87 -5.63
N SER A 53 -26.96 -12.98 -5.49
CA SER A 53 -26.05 -12.99 -6.61
C SER A 53 -25.96 -14.36 -7.30
N SER A 54 -25.55 -14.37 -8.56
CA SER A 54 -25.34 -15.57 -9.37
C SER A 54 -24.05 -15.48 -10.18
N LEU A 55 -23.36 -16.60 -10.34
CA LEU A 55 -22.28 -16.75 -11.31
C LEU A 55 -22.85 -17.32 -12.60
N CYS A 56 -22.74 -16.59 -13.68
CA CYS A 56 -23.44 -16.87 -14.94
C CYS A 56 -22.49 -17.05 -16.13
N VAL A 57 -22.98 -17.73 -17.15
CA VAL A 57 -22.38 -17.79 -18.50
C VAL A 57 -23.37 -17.21 -19.49
N LEU A 58 -22.90 -16.28 -20.31
CA LEU A 58 -23.61 -15.70 -21.47
C LEU A 58 -23.11 -16.35 -22.74
N ASP A 59 -24.01 -16.94 -23.53
CA ASP A 59 -23.78 -17.22 -24.94
C ASP A 59 -23.93 -15.92 -25.73
N VAL A 60 -22.83 -15.42 -26.29
CA VAL A 60 -22.83 -14.09 -26.94
C VAL A 60 -23.54 -14.04 -28.27
N ALA A 61 -23.75 -15.19 -28.93
CA ALA A 61 -24.43 -15.26 -30.20
C ALA A 61 -25.96 -15.25 -30.03
N THR A 62 -26.46 -15.95 -29.03
CA THR A 62 -27.90 -16.13 -28.78
C THR A 62 -28.46 -15.20 -27.71
N GLY A 63 -27.60 -14.68 -26.83
CA GLY A 63 -28.00 -13.92 -25.66
C GLY A 63 -28.51 -14.80 -24.51
N HIS A 64 -28.43 -16.11 -24.63
CA HIS A 64 -28.85 -17.02 -23.57
C HIS A 64 -27.92 -16.94 -22.36
N VAL A 65 -28.50 -16.75 -21.18
CA VAL A 65 -27.78 -16.73 -19.90
C VAL A 65 -28.13 -17.99 -19.10
N ARG A 66 -27.12 -18.71 -18.64
CA ARG A 66 -27.27 -19.83 -17.72
C ARG A 66 -26.57 -19.57 -16.41
N ASP A 67 -27.14 -19.98 -15.31
CA ASP A 67 -26.50 -19.98 -14.01
C ASP A 67 -25.54 -21.19 -13.90
N VAL A 68 -24.30 -20.95 -13.44
CA VAL A 68 -23.30 -22.00 -13.26
C VAL A 68 -23.59 -22.80 -11.99
N LEU A 69 -24.04 -22.14 -10.92
CA LEU A 69 -24.23 -22.73 -9.59
C LEU A 69 -25.60 -22.37 -9.01
N PRO A 70 -26.69 -22.89 -9.59
CA PRO A 70 -28.06 -22.50 -9.21
C PRO A 70 -28.44 -22.87 -7.77
N SER A 71 -27.65 -23.70 -7.10
CA SER A 71 -27.83 -24.01 -5.67
C SER A 71 -27.25 -22.95 -4.71
N MET A 72 -26.40 -22.03 -5.20
CA MET A 72 -25.73 -20.99 -4.39
C MET A 72 -26.46 -19.64 -4.51
N THR A 73 -27.74 -19.58 -4.15
CA THR A 73 -28.60 -18.42 -4.45
C THR A 73 -28.68 -17.37 -3.36
N ASN A 74 -28.40 -17.71 -2.09
CA ASN A 74 -28.60 -16.82 -0.94
C ASN A 74 -27.36 -16.11 -0.46
N GLY A 75 -26.24 -16.23 -1.21
CA GLY A 75 -24.96 -15.63 -0.87
C GLY A 75 -24.58 -14.50 -1.82
N VAL A 76 -23.32 -14.10 -1.72
CA VAL A 76 -22.74 -13.06 -2.57
C VAL A 76 -21.49 -13.60 -3.25
N PHE A 77 -21.50 -13.64 -4.57
CA PHE A 77 -20.29 -13.81 -5.38
C PHE A 77 -19.60 -12.45 -5.50
N GLU A 78 -18.33 -12.37 -5.09
CA GLU A 78 -17.56 -11.13 -5.23
C GLU A 78 -16.77 -11.14 -6.54
N ARG A 79 -15.75 -12.01 -6.62
CA ARG A 79 -14.85 -12.10 -7.78
C ARG A 79 -14.48 -13.53 -8.10
N TYR A 80 -13.95 -13.71 -9.30
CA TYR A 80 -13.61 -15.04 -9.82
C TYR A 80 -12.50 -14.93 -10.87
N ASP A 81 -11.89 -16.06 -11.20
CA ASP A 81 -11.02 -16.25 -12.36
C ASP A 81 -11.37 -17.57 -13.08
N VAL A 82 -11.10 -17.64 -14.38
CA VAL A 82 -11.33 -18.79 -15.22
C VAL A 82 -9.99 -19.51 -15.43
N SER A 83 -9.97 -20.83 -15.33
CA SER A 83 -8.78 -21.64 -15.57
C SER A 83 -8.24 -21.49 -16.99
N PHE A 84 -6.95 -21.76 -17.20
CA PHE A 84 -6.31 -21.58 -18.51
C PHE A 84 -6.92 -22.45 -19.61
N ASP A 85 -7.44 -23.62 -19.23
CA ASP A 85 -8.15 -24.54 -20.14
C ASP A 85 -9.63 -24.21 -20.33
N ALA A 86 -10.13 -23.13 -19.73
CA ALA A 86 -11.52 -22.69 -19.75
C ALA A 86 -12.55 -23.70 -19.22
N LYS A 87 -12.13 -24.66 -18.37
CA LYS A 87 -13.01 -25.72 -17.85
C LYS A 87 -13.48 -25.48 -16.43
N ARG A 88 -12.75 -24.69 -15.65
CA ARG A 88 -13.03 -24.43 -14.22
C ARG A 88 -13.10 -22.94 -13.95
N VAL A 89 -13.77 -22.61 -12.86
CA VAL A 89 -13.85 -21.29 -12.29
C VAL A 89 -13.50 -21.37 -10.80
N VAL A 90 -12.60 -20.50 -10.35
CA VAL A 90 -12.31 -20.25 -8.93
C VAL A 90 -12.94 -18.93 -8.54
N PHE A 91 -13.62 -18.88 -7.40
CA PHE A 91 -14.40 -17.70 -7.01
C PHE A 91 -14.45 -17.50 -5.49
N SER A 92 -14.69 -16.27 -5.08
CA SER A 92 -15.00 -15.91 -3.70
C SER A 92 -16.50 -15.81 -3.50
N TRP A 93 -16.97 -16.44 -2.42
CA TRP A 93 -18.38 -16.46 -2.08
C TRP A 93 -18.59 -16.31 -0.58
N LYS A 94 -19.56 -15.47 -0.21
CA LYS A 94 -20.00 -15.23 1.17
C LYS A 94 -21.39 -15.82 1.36
N ALA A 95 -21.48 -16.78 2.26
CA ALA A 95 -22.70 -17.56 2.46
C ALA A 95 -23.81 -16.79 3.19
N ASN A 96 -23.42 -15.97 4.16
CA ASN A 96 -24.34 -15.19 5.01
C ASN A 96 -23.64 -13.95 5.56
N HIS A 97 -24.35 -13.13 6.28
CA HIS A 97 -23.84 -11.86 6.83
C HIS A 97 -22.74 -12.05 7.90
N GLN A 98 -22.80 -13.15 8.65
CA GLN A 98 -21.94 -13.42 9.81
C GLN A 98 -20.60 -14.07 9.43
N GLU A 99 -20.51 -14.67 8.25
CA GLU A 99 -19.29 -15.32 7.76
C GLU A 99 -18.53 -14.43 6.78
N GLY A 100 -17.21 -14.54 6.75
CA GLY A 100 -16.38 -13.91 5.74
C GLY A 100 -16.46 -14.63 4.38
N TYR A 101 -15.92 -14.00 3.36
CA TYR A 101 -15.73 -14.66 2.06
C TYR A 101 -14.81 -15.87 2.17
N ARG A 102 -15.10 -16.90 1.37
CA ARG A 102 -14.26 -18.08 1.20
C ARG A 102 -14.06 -18.38 -0.28
N ILE A 103 -12.95 -19.05 -0.58
CA ILE A 103 -12.63 -19.45 -1.96
C ILE A 103 -13.21 -20.82 -2.24
N TYR A 104 -13.88 -20.91 -3.38
CA TYR A 104 -14.47 -22.12 -3.94
C TYR A 104 -13.96 -22.34 -5.37
N GLU A 105 -14.04 -23.56 -5.85
CA GLU A 105 -13.81 -23.93 -7.24
C GLU A 105 -14.95 -24.83 -7.75
N ALA A 106 -15.31 -24.68 -9.00
CA ALA A 106 -16.24 -25.58 -9.70
C ALA A 106 -15.86 -25.74 -11.17
N ASN A 107 -16.35 -26.78 -11.82
CA ASN A 107 -16.35 -26.84 -13.28
C ASN A 107 -17.34 -25.82 -13.83
N ILE A 108 -17.10 -25.37 -15.08
CA ILE A 108 -17.96 -24.35 -15.71
C ILE A 108 -19.39 -24.88 -16.05
N ASP A 109 -19.60 -26.18 -16.02
CA ASP A 109 -20.89 -26.81 -16.09
C ASP A 109 -21.63 -26.93 -14.75
N GLY A 110 -21.02 -26.45 -13.67
CA GLY A 110 -21.54 -26.48 -12.29
C GLY A 110 -21.19 -27.73 -11.50
N SER A 111 -20.62 -28.75 -12.13
CA SER A 111 -20.16 -29.95 -11.41
C SER A 111 -18.88 -29.71 -10.63
N GLY A 112 -18.56 -30.62 -9.71
CA GLY A 112 -17.28 -30.61 -9.00
C GLY A 112 -17.10 -29.43 -8.03
N LEU A 113 -18.18 -28.80 -7.56
CA LEU A 113 -18.12 -27.73 -6.57
C LEU A 113 -17.37 -28.19 -5.32
N ARG A 114 -16.35 -27.40 -4.92
CA ARG A 114 -15.57 -27.65 -3.70
C ARG A 114 -15.15 -26.34 -3.03
N GLN A 115 -15.15 -26.34 -1.72
CA GLN A 115 -14.61 -25.25 -0.92
C GLN A 115 -13.10 -25.45 -0.74
N LEU A 116 -12.30 -24.40 -0.91
CA LEU A 116 -10.83 -24.43 -0.81
C LEU A 116 -10.32 -23.77 0.46
N THR A 117 -11.00 -22.75 0.96
CA THR A 117 -10.58 -22.06 2.20
C THR A 117 -11.68 -22.14 3.27
N PHE A 118 -11.26 -22.22 4.51
CA PHE A 118 -12.11 -22.38 5.68
C PHE A 118 -11.75 -21.34 6.75
N PRO A 119 -12.63 -21.05 7.72
CA PRO A 119 -12.29 -20.21 8.87
C PRO A 119 -11.00 -20.66 9.54
N GLN A 120 -10.23 -19.71 10.09
CA GLN A 120 -9.09 -20.04 10.95
C GLN A 120 -9.58 -20.73 12.24
N ALA A 121 -8.73 -21.55 12.83
CA ALA A 121 -9.11 -22.34 14.01
C ALA A 121 -9.55 -21.48 15.21
N ASP A 122 -9.00 -20.28 15.35
CA ASP A 122 -9.29 -19.31 16.40
C ASP A 122 -10.35 -18.25 16.00
N GLU A 123 -10.88 -18.28 14.77
CA GLU A 123 -11.76 -17.25 14.25
C GLU A 123 -13.03 -17.06 15.08
N ALA A 124 -13.65 -18.15 15.54
CA ALA A 124 -14.85 -18.07 16.36
C ALA A 124 -14.58 -17.42 17.73
N GLU A 125 -13.42 -17.70 18.34
CA GLU A 125 -12.98 -17.05 19.57
C GLU A 125 -12.70 -15.56 19.35
N LEU A 126 -12.02 -15.23 18.27
CA LEU A 126 -11.73 -13.84 17.89
C LEU A 126 -13.01 -13.04 17.64
N VAL A 127 -13.97 -13.61 16.93
CA VAL A 127 -15.29 -12.98 16.69
C VAL A 127 -16.01 -12.74 18.01
N ALA A 128 -16.05 -13.74 18.91
CA ALA A 128 -16.71 -13.60 20.21
C ALA A 128 -16.04 -12.54 21.10
N LYS A 129 -14.72 -12.46 21.04
CA LYS A 129 -13.92 -11.52 21.85
C LYS A 129 -13.96 -10.09 21.36
N TYR A 130 -14.05 -9.88 20.04
CA TYR A 130 -13.78 -8.62 19.39
C TYR A 130 -14.92 -8.09 18.53
N ARG A 131 -16.05 -8.74 18.47
CA ARG A 131 -17.24 -8.25 17.80
C ARG A 131 -17.70 -6.93 18.44
N VAL A 132 -17.56 -5.84 17.72
CA VAL A 132 -17.80 -4.50 18.25
C VAL A 132 -19.01 -3.83 17.61
N THR A 133 -19.29 -4.11 16.33
CA THR A 133 -20.38 -3.48 15.58
C THR A 133 -21.20 -4.50 14.77
N ASP A 134 -22.39 -4.09 14.36
CA ASP A 134 -23.24 -4.89 13.44
C ASP A 134 -22.73 -4.86 11.99
N HIS A 135 -21.72 -4.02 11.70
CA HIS A 135 -21.19 -3.82 10.35
C HIS A 135 -20.01 -4.72 10.03
N TYR A 136 -19.15 -4.99 11.00
CA TYR A 136 -18.00 -5.87 10.84
C TYR A 136 -17.91 -6.89 11.96
N HIS A 137 -17.80 -8.15 11.58
CA HIS A 137 -17.45 -9.24 12.48
C HIS A 137 -15.98 -9.52 12.29
N HIS A 138 -15.22 -9.67 13.36
CA HIS A 138 -13.82 -10.03 13.26
C HIS A 138 -13.69 -11.50 12.80
N GLY A 139 -14.16 -11.75 11.60
CA GLY A 139 -13.88 -12.92 10.81
C GLY A 139 -12.79 -12.63 9.80
N THR A 140 -12.28 -13.67 9.16
CA THR A 140 -11.35 -13.50 8.05
C THR A 140 -12.08 -13.59 6.73
N ASP A 141 -11.62 -12.82 5.75
CA ASP A 141 -12.08 -12.85 4.37
C ASP A 141 -11.00 -13.42 3.47
N ASP A 142 -11.35 -14.35 2.60
CA ASP A 142 -10.54 -14.85 1.51
C ASP A 142 -11.22 -14.50 0.19
N MET A 143 -10.60 -13.64 -0.63
CA MET A 143 -11.25 -12.97 -1.75
C MET A 143 -10.37 -12.94 -3.00
N GLN A 144 -10.98 -12.57 -4.13
CA GLN A 144 -10.27 -12.22 -5.37
C GLN A 144 -9.25 -13.28 -5.82
N PRO A 145 -9.67 -14.53 -6.00
CA PRO A 145 -8.75 -15.59 -6.42
C PRO A 145 -8.31 -15.41 -7.87
N CYS A 146 -7.06 -15.85 -8.15
CA CYS A 146 -6.48 -15.90 -9.49
C CYS A 146 -5.65 -17.17 -9.63
N TYR A 147 -5.83 -17.92 -10.73
CA TYR A 147 -5.03 -19.10 -11.01
C TYR A 147 -3.57 -18.78 -11.31
N LEU A 148 -2.67 -19.60 -10.82
CA LEU A 148 -1.24 -19.56 -11.09
C LEU A 148 -0.83 -20.63 -12.11
N PRO A 149 0.30 -20.43 -12.84
CA PRO A 149 0.77 -21.36 -13.88
C PRO A 149 1.12 -22.75 -13.39
N ASP A 150 1.49 -22.88 -12.12
CA ASP A 150 1.82 -24.16 -11.45
C ASP A 150 0.58 -24.89 -10.90
N GLY A 151 -0.61 -24.35 -11.18
CA GLY A 151 -1.88 -24.87 -10.68
C GLY A 151 -2.28 -24.32 -9.29
N GLY A 152 -1.42 -23.61 -8.60
CA GLY A 152 -1.76 -22.91 -7.36
C GLY A 152 -2.74 -21.76 -7.58
N ILE A 153 -3.16 -21.16 -6.48
CA ILE A 153 -4.10 -20.03 -6.48
C ILE A 153 -3.53 -18.93 -5.59
N VAL A 154 -3.43 -17.71 -6.13
CA VAL A 154 -3.21 -16.50 -5.35
C VAL A 154 -4.55 -15.86 -5.04
N PHE A 155 -4.69 -15.30 -3.85
CA PHE A 155 -5.91 -14.63 -3.41
C PHE A 155 -5.61 -13.54 -2.38
N VAL A 156 -6.56 -12.68 -2.13
CA VAL A 156 -6.49 -11.61 -1.14
C VAL A 156 -7.07 -12.11 0.18
N SER A 157 -6.39 -11.85 1.30
CA SER A 157 -6.90 -12.31 2.60
C SER A 157 -6.64 -11.33 3.72
N SER A 158 -7.59 -11.25 4.66
CA SER A 158 -7.47 -10.55 5.94
C SER A 158 -6.95 -11.45 7.09
N ARG A 159 -6.54 -12.69 6.81
CA ARG A 159 -5.94 -13.63 7.78
C ARG A 159 -4.69 -13.10 8.50
N CYS A 160 -4.05 -12.08 7.93
CA CYS A 160 -2.94 -11.39 8.57
C CYS A 160 -3.34 -10.65 9.86
N GLN A 161 -4.61 -10.32 10.04
CA GLN A 161 -5.18 -9.63 11.21
C GLN A 161 -4.44 -8.32 11.54
N TYR A 162 -4.10 -7.55 10.51
CA TYR A 162 -3.54 -6.21 10.67
C TYR A 162 -4.65 -5.17 10.65
N GLY A 163 -4.60 -4.22 11.57
CA GLY A 163 -5.50 -3.08 11.58
C GLY A 163 -5.17 -2.10 10.46
N ILE A 164 -6.19 -1.54 9.84
CA ILE A 164 -6.00 -0.52 8.83
C ILE A 164 -5.46 0.76 9.46
N LEU A 165 -4.57 1.48 8.77
CA LEU A 165 -3.84 2.59 9.37
C LEU A 165 -4.66 3.89 9.45
N CYS A 166 -5.63 4.12 8.57
CA CYS A 166 -6.30 5.41 8.44
C CYS A 166 -7.66 5.49 9.13
N ASP A 167 -8.26 4.39 9.54
CA ASP A 167 -9.60 4.39 10.08
C ASP A 167 -9.71 3.66 11.42
N GLY A 168 -10.92 3.65 11.96
CA GLY A 168 -11.25 3.05 13.25
C GLY A 168 -10.80 1.61 13.36
N PRO A 169 -10.47 1.24 14.58
CA PRO A 169 -9.97 -0.11 14.87
C PRO A 169 -11.01 -1.19 14.70
N ASP A 170 -12.26 -0.81 14.78
CA ASP A 170 -13.35 -1.76 15.01
C ASP A 170 -13.93 -2.27 13.69
N ASP A 171 -13.67 -1.56 12.59
CA ASP A 171 -14.41 -1.75 11.36
C ASP A 171 -13.60 -2.40 10.24
N PHE A 172 -12.26 -2.28 10.23
CA PHE A 172 -11.49 -2.70 9.05
C PHE A 172 -10.15 -3.36 9.36
N THR A 173 -9.88 -4.44 8.63
CA THR A 173 -8.57 -5.07 8.58
C THR A 173 -7.88 -4.77 7.26
N THR A 174 -6.54 -4.74 7.30
CA THR A 174 -5.70 -4.73 6.10
C THR A 174 -5.79 -6.09 5.41
N THR A 175 -5.67 -6.12 4.11
CA THR A 175 -5.57 -7.34 3.31
C THR A 175 -4.18 -7.48 2.70
N VAL A 176 -3.68 -8.72 2.60
CA VAL A 176 -2.44 -9.03 1.89
C VAL A 176 -2.66 -10.22 0.96
N LEU A 177 -1.74 -10.39 0.02
CA LEU A 177 -1.79 -11.54 -0.88
C LEU A 177 -1.36 -12.82 -0.17
N TYR A 178 -2.13 -13.87 -0.38
CA TYR A 178 -1.86 -15.25 0.04
C TYR A 178 -1.80 -16.14 -1.19
N ARG A 179 -1.08 -17.24 -1.07
CA ARG A 179 -1.17 -18.33 -2.05
C ARG A 179 -1.45 -19.65 -1.35
N MET A 180 -2.08 -20.56 -2.07
CA MET A 180 -2.29 -21.96 -1.71
C MET A 180 -2.02 -22.86 -2.93
N ASP A 181 -1.90 -24.16 -2.70
CA ASP A 181 -1.89 -25.14 -3.80
C ASP A 181 -3.29 -25.32 -4.40
N LYS A 182 -3.36 -26.11 -5.46
CA LYS A 182 -4.64 -26.40 -6.16
C LYS A 182 -5.71 -27.05 -5.28
N ASP A 183 -5.34 -27.62 -4.15
CA ASP A 183 -6.24 -28.34 -3.25
C ASP A 183 -6.55 -27.56 -1.95
N GLY A 184 -6.16 -26.28 -1.91
CA GLY A 184 -6.37 -25.41 -0.76
C GLY A 184 -5.37 -25.61 0.38
N LYS A 185 -4.30 -26.40 0.15
CA LYS A 185 -3.24 -26.66 1.11
C LYS A 185 -2.07 -25.70 0.92
N ASP A 186 -1.04 -25.81 1.78
CA ASP A 186 0.16 -24.98 1.75
C ASP A 186 -0.12 -23.48 1.68
N MET A 187 -1.20 -23.07 2.38
CA MET A 187 -1.63 -21.69 2.44
C MET A 187 -0.60 -20.86 3.19
N ARG A 188 -0.10 -19.80 2.54
CA ARG A 188 0.88 -18.88 3.13
C ARG A 188 0.72 -17.47 2.61
N PRO A 189 1.05 -16.44 3.42
CA PRO A 189 1.12 -15.07 2.95
C PRO A 189 2.30 -14.87 2.01
N LEU A 190 2.12 -13.99 1.02
CA LEU A 190 3.16 -13.56 0.09
C LEU A 190 3.79 -12.22 0.49
N SER A 191 3.20 -11.54 1.47
CA SER A 191 3.73 -10.31 2.04
C SER A 191 3.32 -10.15 3.50
N ARG A 192 3.97 -9.21 4.19
CA ARG A 192 3.58 -8.70 5.50
C ARG A 192 3.18 -7.22 5.41
N SER A 193 2.63 -6.82 4.29
CA SER A 193 2.28 -5.42 4.06
C SER A 193 1.45 -4.85 5.19
N SER A 194 1.84 -3.68 5.67
CA SER A 194 1.09 -2.91 6.67
C SER A 194 -0.08 -2.13 6.07
N VAL A 195 -0.24 -2.22 4.76
CA VAL A 195 -1.27 -1.55 3.97
C VAL A 195 -1.89 -2.53 2.99
N SER A 196 -3.13 -2.27 2.58
CA SER A 196 -3.90 -3.22 1.78
C SER A 196 -3.29 -3.49 0.41
N GLU A 197 -3.26 -4.77 0.08
CA GLU A 197 -2.98 -5.33 -1.24
C GLU A 197 -4.25 -5.96 -1.78
N THR A 198 -4.59 -5.71 -3.05
CA THR A 198 -5.84 -6.14 -3.68
C THR A 198 -5.68 -6.42 -5.17
N ALA A 199 -6.72 -6.96 -5.78
CA ALA A 199 -6.87 -7.11 -7.24
C ALA A 199 -5.73 -7.86 -7.94
N PRO A 200 -5.34 -9.04 -7.50
CA PRO A 200 -4.31 -9.81 -8.18
C PRO A 200 -4.74 -10.23 -9.59
N SER A 201 -3.79 -10.19 -10.50
CA SER A 201 -3.91 -10.75 -11.85
C SER A 201 -2.56 -11.30 -12.30
N LEU A 202 -2.57 -12.25 -13.23
CA LEU A 202 -1.35 -12.87 -13.70
C LEU A 202 -0.80 -12.13 -14.93
N LEU A 203 0.51 -11.84 -14.91
CA LEU A 203 1.24 -11.28 -16.04
C LEU A 203 1.70 -12.38 -17.01
N PRO A 204 1.92 -12.05 -18.30
CA PRO A 204 2.42 -12.99 -19.30
C PRO A 204 3.79 -13.59 -18.97
N ASP A 205 4.58 -12.94 -18.12
CA ASP A 205 5.88 -13.41 -17.63
C ASP A 205 5.79 -14.32 -16.39
N GLY A 206 4.60 -14.58 -15.88
CA GLY A 206 4.35 -15.44 -14.73
C GLY A 206 4.37 -14.71 -13.37
N ARG A 207 4.61 -13.40 -13.32
CA ARG A 207 4.48 -12.60 -12.09
C ARG A 207 3.01 -12.28 -11.80
N ILE A 208 2.73 -11.95 -10.54
CA ILE A 208 1.45 -11.48 -10.06
C ILE A 208 1.47 -9.95 -10.09
N LEU A 209 0.57 -9.32 -10.84
CA LEU A 209 0.28 -7.90 -10.80
C LEU A 209 -0.80 -7.65 -9.75
N TYR A 210 -0.67 -6.62 -8.93
CA TYR A 210 -1.64 -6.28 -7.88
C TYR A 210 -1.65 -4.80 -7.58
N THR A 211 -2.69 -4.34 -6.90
CA THR A 211 -2.79 -2.97 -6.38
C THR A 211 -2.34 -2.95 -4.93
N ARG A 212 -1.46 -2.00 -4.58
CA ARG A 212 -1.02 -1.76 -3.20
C ARG A 212 -1.29 -0.32 -2.79
N TRP A 213 -1.80 -0.14 -1.58
CA TRP A 213 -1.99 1.17 -1.00
C TRP A 213 -0.67 1.68 -0.39
N GLU A 214 -0.26 2.89 -0.75
CA GLU A 214 0.97 3.53 -0.28
C GLU A 214 0.65 4.57 0.81
N TYR A 215 0.46 4.10 2.01
CA TYR A 215 0.10 4.95 3.16
C TYR A 215 1.18 4.91 4.25
N VAL A 216 2.45 4.83 3.85
CA VAL A 216 3.60 4.67 4.72
C VAL A 216 4.62 5.75 4.45
N SER A 217 4.99 6.51 5.48
CA SER A 217 5.93 7.61 5.35
C SER A 217 5.58 8.58 4.21
N LYS A 218 4.30 8.62 3.86
CA LYS A 218 3.66 9.50 2.90
C LYS A 218 2.31 9.87 3.47
N GLY A 219 1.93 11.13 3.46
CA GLY A 219 0.57 11.54 3.79
C GLY A 219 -0.42 11.19 2.68
N ALA A 220 -0.43 9.95 2.22
CA ALA A 220 -0.99 9.55 0.94
C ALA A 220 -2.24 8.69 1.05
N VAL A 221 -3.32 9.27 1.56
CA VAL A 221 -4.66 8.68 1.41
C VAL A 221 -4.94 8.28 -0.04
N SER A 222 -4.37 9.00 -0.99
CA SER A 222 -4.70 8.96 -2.40
C SER A 222 -3.70 8.20 -3.28
N VAL A 223 -2.83 7.34 -2.77
CA VAL A 223 -1.93 6.54 -3.61
C VAL A 223 -2.19 5.07 -3.43
N LYS A 224 -2.87 4.44 -4.41
CA LYS A 224 -2.98 3.00 -4.57
C LYS A 224 -2.50 2.69 -5.98
N CYS A 225 -1.35 2.08 -6.05
CA CYS A 225 -0.57 1.93 -7.26
C CYS A 225 -0.33 0.47 -7.64
N LEU A 226 0.20 0.25 -8.83
CA LEU A 226 0.45 -1.09 -9.34
C LEU A 226 1.82 -1.60 -8.90
N TRP A 227 1.82 -2.80 -8.39
CA TRP A 227 2.98 -3.59 -8.00
C TRP A 227 2.96 -4.95 -8.67
N ALA A 228 4.12 -5.58 -8.77
CA ALA A 228 4.22 -6.97 -9.18
C ALA A 228 5.18 -7.74 -8.27
N MET A 229 4.91 -9.04 -8.09
CA MET A 229 5.78 -9.96 -7.37
C MET A 229 5.80 -11.33 -8.04
N ARG A 230 6.80 -12.13 -7.72
CA ARG A 230 6.82 -13.55 -8.13
C ARG A 230 5.80 -14.35 -7.31
N PRO A 231 5.33 -15.50 -7.81
CA PRO A 231 4.34 -16.33 -7.08
C PRO A 231 4.80 -16.88 -5.72
N ASP A 232 6.09 -16.78 -5.40
CA ASP A 232 6.65 -17.11 -4.09
C ASP A 232 6.76 -15.90 -3.14
N GLY A 233 6.30 -14.71 -3.57
CA GLY A 233 6.36 -13.45 -2.82
C GLY A 233 7.65 -12.65 -3.02
N THR A 234 8.65 -13.23 -3.71
CA THR A 234 9.92 -12.54 -3.96
C THR A 234 9.81 -11.48 -5.05
N ALA A 235 10.84 -10.63 -5.15
CA ALA A 235 10.98 -9.59 -6.19
C ALA A 235 9.76 -8.64 -6.29
N SER A 236 9.11 -8.36 -5.15
CA SER A 236 8.05 -7.35 -5.09
C SER A 236 8.60 -5.99 -5.52
N SER A 237 8.01 -5.39 -6.54
CA SER A 237 8.46 -4.12 -7.13
C SER A 237 7.30 -3.31 -7.68
N GLU A 238 7.45 -1.99 -7.64
CA GLU A 238 6.52 -1.07 -8.30
C GLU A 238 6.48 -1.31 -9.80
N ILE A 239 5.28 -1.23 -10.37
CA ILE A 239 5.06 -1.12 -11.81
C ILE A 239 4.76 0.34 -12.17
N TYR A 240 3.79 0.98 -11.48
CA TYR A 240 3.43 2.35 -11.77
C TYR A 240 2.59 2.99 -10.67
N GLY A 241 2.82 4.27 -10.41
CA GLY A 241 1.91 5.15 -9.70
C GLY A 241 2.24 5.41 -8.23
N ASN A 242 3.38 4.93 -7.73
CA ASN A 242 3.78 5.12 -6.34
C ASN A 242 3.98 6.59 -5.92
N ASP A 243 4.22 7.47 -6.85
CA ASP A 243 4.37 8.91 -6.65
C ASP A 243 3.31 9.73 -7.44
N ILE A 244 2.31 9.06 -8.00
CA ILE A 244 1.19 9.66 -8.74
C ILE A 244 -0.06 9.61 -7.86
N SER A 245 -0.59 10.78 -7.48
CA SER A 245 -1.74 10.87 -6.59
C SER A 245 -3.09 10.97 -7.30
N PHE A 246 -3.09 10.97 -8.63
CA PHE A 246 -4.30 11.03 -9.44
C PHE A 246 -4.22 10.11 -10.66
N PRO A 247 -5.22 9.23 -10.87
CA PRO A 247 -6.36 8.96 -9.98
C PRO A 247 -5.91 8.36 -8.64
N PRO A 248 -6.69 8.51 -7.58
CA PRO A 248 -6.30 8.03 -6.23
C PRO A 248 -6.05 6.52 -6.16
N THR A 249 -6.69 5.76 -7.03
CA THR A 249 -6.55 4.31 -7.08
C THR A 249 -6.45 3.83 -8.51
N LEU A 250 -5.42 3.04 -8.80
CA LEU A 250 -5.28 2.24 -10.01
C LEU A 250 -5.63 0.80 -9.65
N ASN A 251 -6.83 0.33 -10.02
CA ASN A 251 -7.32 -0.98 -9.61
C ASN A 251 -7.58 -1.90 -10.81
N TYR A 252 -7.61 -3.21 -10.54
CA TYR A 252 -7.90 -4.26 -11.52
C TYR A 252 -7.01 -4.24 -12.76
N GLY A 253 -5.72 -4.01 -12.56
CA GLY A 253 -4.72 -3.99 -13.62
C GLY A 253 -4.63 -5.32 -14.36
N ARG A 254 -4.57 -5.28 -15.71
CA ARG A 254 -4.33 -6.44 -16.56
C ARG A 254 -3.39 -6.08 -17.71
N ALA A 255 -2.46 -6.99 -18.03
CA ALA A 255 -1.63 -6.84 -19.21
C ALA A 255 -2.48 -6.99 -20.48
N ILE A 256 -2.23 -6.14 -21.47
CA ILE A 256 -2.94 -6.19 -22.77
C ILE A 256 -2.28 -7.25 -23.67
N PRO A 257 -3.03 -8.23 -24.17
CA PRO A 257 -2.49 -9.27 -25.04
C PRO A 257 -1.80 -8.70 -26.29
N GLY A 258 -0.60 -9.20 -26.59
CA GLY A 258 0.18 -8.76 -27.75
C GLY A 258 0.82 -7.38 -27.65
N ALA A 259 0.70 -6.70 -26.51
CA ALA A 259 1.24 -5.36 -26.27
C ALA A 259 2.20 -5.37 -25.07
N PRO A 260 3.49 -5.61 -25.27
CA PRO A 260 4.47 -5.65 -24.18
C PRO A 260 4.51 -4.34 -23.39
N ASN A 261 4.57 -4.44 -22.05
CA ASN A 261 4.61 -3.32 -21.11
C ASN A 261 3.38 -2.39 -21.19
N GLN A 262 2.26 -2.87 -21.73
CA GLN A 262 1.00 -2.11 -21.72
C GLN A 262 -0.05 -2.81 -20.87
N TYR A 263 -0.78 -2.01 -20.12
CA TYR A 263 -1.79 -2.46 -19.19
C TYR A 263 -3.07 -1.68 -19.35
N VAL A 264 -4.17 -2.26 -18.90
CA VAL A 264 -5.43 -1.56 -18.69
C VAL A 264 -5.78 -1.61 -17.20
N VAL A 265 -6.30 -0.51 -16.65
CA VAL A 265 -6.71 -0.39 -15.25
C VAL A 265 -8.02 0.38 -15.13
N ALA A 266 -8.70 0.22 -14.01
CA ALA A 266 -9.73 1.15 -13.58
C ALA A 266 -9.09 2.24 -12.69
N GLY A 267 -9.20 3.49 -13.11
CA GLY A 267 -8.88 4.67 -12.31
C GLY A 267 -10.10 5.06 -11.49
N VAL A 268 -10.03 4.87 -10.17
CA VAL A 268 -11.20 5.01 -9.29
C VAL A 268 -10.92 5.96 -8.13
N PRO A 269 -11.95 6.60 -7.54
CA PRO A 269 -11.80 7.46 -6.39
C PRO A 269 -11.44 6.66 -5.12
N HIS A 270 -10.99 7.35 -4.07
CA HIS A 270 -10.82 6.77 -2.75
C HIS A 270 -12.17 6.63 -2.03
N CYS A 271 -13.02 7.64 -2.11
CA CYS A 271 -14.37 7.70 -1.56
C CYS A 271 -15.29 8.59 -2.42
N PRO A 272 -16.58 8.32 -2.42
CA PRO A 272 -17.33 7.10 -2.10
C PRO A 272 -17.33 6.14 -3.29
N GLN A 273 -17.51 4.81 -3.09
CA GLN A 273 -17.59 3.98 -4.25
C GLN A 273 -17.68 2.46 -4.18
N ASN A 274 -17.86 1.85 -5.38
CA ASN A 274 -17.82 0.42 -5.68
C ASN A 274 -16.65 0.05 -6.60
N ASN A 275 -15.49 0.71 -6.48
CA ASN A 275 -14.40 0.56 -7.43
C ASN A 275 -14.79 0.83 -8.88
N VAL A 276 -15.64 1.84 -9.08
CA VAL A 276 -16.09 2.30 -10.39
C VAL A 276 -15.48 3.65 -10.72
N GLY A 277 -15.14 3.88 -11.98
CA GLY A 277 -14.48 5.10 -12.38
C GLY A 277 -14.25 5.16 -13.89
N THR A 278 -13.02 5.47 -14.27
CA THR A 278 -12.57 5.66 -15.65
C THR A 278 -11.66 4.50 -16.05
N ILE A 279 -11.74 4.04 -17.29
CA ILE A 279 -10.80 3.05 -17.83
C ILE A 279 -9.58 3.78 -18.38
N ILE A 280 -8.41 3.36 -17.95
CA ILE A 280 -7.11 3.94 -18.30
C ILE A 280 -6.23 2.88 -18.92
N ARG A 281 -5.63 3.21 -20.06
CA ARG A 281 -4.52 2.45 -20.61
C ARG A 281 -3.20 3.01 -20.09
N LEU A 282 -2.29 2.12 -19.70
CA LEU A 282 -0.96 2.46 -19.22
C LEU A 282 0.08 1.94 -20.20
N ASP A 283 1.02 2.80 -20.60
CA ASP A 283 2.16 2.47 -21.45
C ASP A 283 3.48 2.63 -20.67
N MET A 284 4.00 1.54 -20.14
CA MET A 284 5.24 1.52 -19.35
C MET A 284 6.51 1.62 -20.21
N ASN A 285 6.40 1.87 -21.50
CA ASN A 285 7.52 2.28 -22.33
C ASN A 285 7.80 3.79 -22.23
N LYS A 286 6.93 4.53 -21.53
CA LYS A 286 7.06 5.96 -21.21
C LYS A 286 7.61 6.18 -19.82
N PRO A 287 8.10 7.40 -19.50
CA PRO A 287 8.66 7.70 -18.16
C PRO A 287 7.67 7.47 -17.03
N ILE A 288 7.91 6.50 -16.17
CA ILE A 288 6.97 6.06 -15.13
C ILE A 288 6.81 7.03 -13.95
N ARG A 289 7.71 8.02 -13.80
CA ARG A 289 7.62 9.06 -12.76
C ARG A 289 6.80 10.27 -13.21
N THR A 290 6.06 10.14 -14.30
CA THR A 290 5.19 11.16 -14.90
C THR A 290 3.79 10.61 -15.13
N THR A 291 2.87 11.47 -15.57
CA THR A 291 1.53 11.07 -16.01
C THR A 291 1.48 10.61 -17.48
N GLU A 292 2.59 10.71 -18.21
CA GLU A 292 2.65 10.33 -19.64
C GLU A 292 2.26 8.87 -19.95
N PRO A 293 2.50 7.89 -19.08
CA PRO A 293 2.01 6.53 -19.29
C PRO A 293 0.49 6.43 -19.39
N MET A 294 -0.25 7.32 -18.74
CA MET A 294 -1.71 7.23 -18.65
C MET A 294 -2.41 7.80 -19.88
N THR A 295 -3.33 7.02 -20.44
CA THR A 295 -4.30 7.48 -21.44
C THR A 295 -5.70 7.12 -20.97
N ALA A 296 -6.53 8.11 -20.65
CA ALA A 296 -7.94 7.89 -20.34
C ALA A 296 -8.67 7.43 -21.61
N MET A 297 -9.26 6.26 -21.57
CA MET A 297 -10.02 5.70 -22.67
C MET A 297 -11.50 6.09 -22.61
N THR A 298 -12.00 6.35 -21.42
CA THR A 298 -13.39 6.76 -21.18
C THR A 298 -13.42 8.13 -20.51
N PRO A 299 -14.56 8.85 -20.52
CA PRO A 299 -14.69 10.12 -19.85
C PRO A 299 -14.26 10.03 -18.37
N LEU A 300 -13.59 11.08 -17.93
CA LEU A 300 -13.11 11.15 -16.56
C LEU A 300 -14.25 11.34 -15.57
N VAL A 301 -14.21 10.54 -14.53
CA VAL A 301 -15.16 10.60 -13.42
C VAL A 301 -14.66 11.58 -12.36
N ASP A 302 -15.58 12.20 -11.58
CA ASP A 302 -15.19 13.08 -10.48
C ASP A 302 -14.57 12.30 -9.33
N ILE A 303 -13.28 12.25 -9.35
CA ILE A 303 -12.48 11.50 -8.44
C ILE A 303 -11.95 12.48 -7.40
N ARG A 304 -12.69 12.70 -6.32
CA ARG A 304 -12.18 13.43 -5.17
C ARG A 304 -11.57 12.48 -4.16
N ALA A 305 -10.36 12.79 -3.75
CA ALA A 305 -9.79 12.11 -2.60
C ALA A 305 -10.43 12.63 -1.31
N GLU A 306 -10.65 11.75 -0.38
CA GLU A 306 -11.00 12.10 0.98
C GLU A 306 -9.87 12.91 1.65
N GLY A 307 -10.21 13.78 2.59
CA GLY A 307 -9.24 14.53 3.39
C GLY A 307 -8.89 15.91 2.89
N GLY A 308 -9.66 16.47 1.94
CA GLY A 308 -9.57 17.88 1.56
C GLY A 308 -8.35 18.25 0.72
N PHE A 309 -7.66 17.28 0.16
CA PHE A 309 -6.62 17.55 -0.82
C PHE A 309 -7.27 17.98 -2.14
N ASP A 310 -7.05 19.22 -2.51
CA ASP A 310 -7.49 19.75 -3.78
C ASP A 310 -6.47 19.38 -4.86
N PHE A 311 -6.66 18.25 -5.52
CA PHE A 311 -5.79 17.83 -6.62
C PHE A 311 -5.99 18.61 -7.91
N ARG A 312 -6.92 19.59 -7.92
CA ARG A 312 -7.27 20.36 -9.11
C ARG A 312 -6.09 21.15 -9.66
N ASP A 313 -5.20 21.58 -8.80
CA ASP A 313 -4.04 22.40 -9.21
C ASP A 313 -2.87 21.59 -9.79
N SER A 314 -2.84 20.29 -9.54
CA SER A 314 -1.77 19.38 -10.00
C SER A 314 -2.14 18.54 -11.21
N VAL A 315 -3.38 18.65 -11.68
CA VAL A 315 -3.93 17.82 -12.76
C VAL A 315 -4.21 18.70 -13.97
N SER A 316 -3.86 18.21 -15.16
CA SER A 316 -4.15 18.90 -16.41
C SER A 316 -5.66 19.16 -16.59
N ALA A 317 -6.02 20.11 -17.43
CA ALA A 317 -7.42 20.49 -17.65
C ALA A 317 -8.29 19.32 -18.13
N GLU A 318 -7.71 18.36 -18.84
CA GLU A 318 -8.38 17.15 -19.31
C GLU A 318 -8.77 16.18 -18.19
N TRP A 319 -8.14 16.28 -17.02
CA TRP A 319 -8.48 15.51 -15.83
C TRP A 319 -9.46 16.26 -14.90
N LYS A 320 -9.91 17.44 -15.25
CA LYS A 320 -10.97 18.17 -14.55
C LYS A 320 -12.33 17.72 -15.07
N ARG A 321 -13.29 17.54 -14.21
CA ARG A 321 -14.48 16.79 -14.42
C ARG A 321 -15.76 17.42 -14.41
N ASP A 322 -16.71 16.77 -15.00
CA ASP A 322 -18.00 17.22 -15.39
C ASP A 322 -19.03 16.77 -14.40
N GLY A 323 -19.27 16.77 -13.37
CA GLY A 323 -20.41 16.34 -12.56
C GLY A 323 -20.22 15.02 -11.86
N ARG A 324 -20.38 15.04 -10.58
CA ARG A 324 -20.20 13.88 -9.71
C ARG A 324 -21.27 12.85 -9.92
N GLY A 325 -20.84 11.63 -10.25
CA GLY A 325 -21.69 10.46 -10.27
C GLY A 325 -22.76 10.45 -11.36
N GLN A 326 -22.83 11.50 -12.19
CA GLN A 326 -23.80 11.59 -13.29
C GLN A 326 -23.26 11.18 -14.64
N GLY A 327 -21.95 11.11 -14.79
CA GLY A 327 -21.29 10.57 -15.98
C GLY A 327 -21.40 9.05 -16.08
N GLY A 328 -20.99 8.49 -17.21
CA GLY A 328 -20.82 7.05 -17.34
C GLY A 328 -19.74 6.53 -16.38
N LEU A 329 -20.00 5.42 -15.72
CA LEU A 329 -19.10 4.77 -14.78
C LEU A 329 -18.67 3.42 -15.31
N TYR A 330 -17.41 3.06 -15.10
CA TYR A 330 -16.80 1.85 -15.66
C TYR A 330 -16.08 1.07 -14.56
N ALA A 331 -16.06 -0.25 -14.70
CA ALA A 331 -15.33 -1.17 -13.83
C ALA A 331 -14.84 -2.39 -14.59
N ASP A 332 -13.98 -3.18 -13.95
CA ASP A 332 -13.56 -4.52 -14.34
C ASP A 332 -13.05 -4.64 -15.79
N PRO A 333 -12.10 -3.80 -16.23
CA PRO A 333 -11.63 -3.88 -17.61
C PRO A 333 -10.94 -5.23 -17.87
N TYR A 334 -11.37 -5.93 -18.93
CA TYR A 334 -10.72 -7.13 -19.42
C TYR A 334 -10.25 -6.92 -20.87
N PRO A 335 -8.93 -6.89 -21.13
CA PRO A 335 -8.41 -6.61 -22.45
C PRO A 335 -8.49 -7.86 -23.35
N LEU A 336 -9.06 -7.70 -24.52
CA LEU A 336 -9.03 -8.71 -25.59
C LEU A 336 -7.89 -8.44 -26.58
N ALA A 337 -7.63 -7.18 -26.86
CA ALA A 337 -6.57 -6.64 -27.69
C ALA A 337 -6.40 -5.15 -27.38
N MET A 338 -5.46 -4.48 -28.06
CA MET A 338 -5.22 -3.03 -27.91
C MET A 338 -6.44 -2.17 -28.27
N ASP A 339 -7.29 -2.67 -29.15
CA ASP A 339 -8.46 -1.99 -29.71
C ASP A 339 -9.80 -2.47 -29.13
N CYS A 340 -9.78 -3.45 -28.20
CA CYS A 340 -11.01 -4.07 -27.73
C CYS A 340 -10.91 -4.56 -26.29
N PHE A 341 -11.86 -4.14 -25.48
CA PHE A 341 -11.95 -4.46 -24.06
C PHE A 341 -13.37 -4.84 -23.69
N LEU A 342 -13.52 -5.68 -22.67
CA LEU A 342 -14.80 -5.91 -22.01
C LEU A 342 -14.82 -5.10 -20.72
N VAL A 343 -15.97 -4.51 -20.36
CA VAL A 343 -16.14 -3.70 -19.16
C VAL A 343 -17.52 -3.91 -18.53
N SER A 344 -17.61 -3.69 -17.23
CA SER A 344 -18.88 -3.38 -16.58
C SER A 344 -19.10 -1.88 -16.70
N HIS A 345 -20.27 -1.44 -17.15
CA HIS A 345 -20.53 -0.03 -17.42
C HIS A 345 -21.93 0.38 -17.03
N LYS A 346 -22.04 1.55 -16.40
CA LYS A 346 -23.29 2.26 -16.13
C LYS A 346 -23.33 3.53 -17.01
N PRO A 347 -24.26 3.61 -17.98
CA PRO A 347 -24.42 4.79 -18.82
C PRO A 347 -24.74 6.04 -17.99
N ALA A 348 -24.38 7.21 -18.52
CA ALA A 348 -24.77 8.48 -17.97
C ALA A 348 -26.30 8.62 -17.87
N GLY A 349 -26.78 9.29 -16.83
CA GLY A 349 -28.22 9.51 -16.63
C GLY A 349 -28.98 8.33 -16.03
N MET A 350 -28.34 7.20 -15.74
CA MET A 350 -28.95 6.01 -15.15
C MET A 350 -28.82 5.92 -13.63
N GLY A 351 -29.20 6.96 -12.92
CA GLY A 351 -29.15 7.00 -11.45
C GLY A 351 -27.75 7.22 -10.88
N GLU A 352 -27.62 7.09 -9.57
CA GLU A 352 -26.36 7.25 -8.83
C GLU A 352 -25.39 6.08 -9.06
N TRP A 353 -24.14 6.24 -8.60
CA TRP A 353 -23.10 5.22 -8.66
C TRP A 353 -23.50 3.90 -7.96
N LYS A 354 -24.35 3.95 -6.94
CA LYS A 354 -24.83 2.80 -6.15
C LYS A 354 -26.13 2.18 -6.67
N ASP A 355 -26.63 2.61 -7.82
CA ASP A 355 -27.85 2.04 -8.40
C ASP A 355 -27.74 0.51 -8.50
N PRO A 356 -28.67 -0.25 -7.89
CA PRO A 356 -28.57 -1.72 -7.81
C PRO A 356 -28.67 -2.43 -9.16
N VAL A 357 -29.25 -1.77 -10.17
CA VAL A 357 -29.45 -2.32 -11.52
C VAL A 357 -28.74 -1.49 -12.60
N GLY A 358 -27.86 -0.56 -12.18
CA GLY A 358 -27.27 0.42 -13.09
C GLY A 358 -26.25 -0.14 -14.09
N TYR A 359 -25.60 -1.25 -13.78
CA TYR A 359 -24.45 -1.76 -14.55
C TYR A 359 -24.81 -2.92 -15.45
N GLY A 360 -24.28 -2.88 -16.68
CA GLY A 360 -24.36 -3.95 -17.66
C GLY A 360 -22.98 -4.32 -18.20
N LEU A 361 -22.92 -5.33 -19.06
CA LEU A 361 -21.71 -5.76 -19.76
C LEU A 361 -21.61 -5.07 -21.10
N TYR A 362 -20.43 -4.54 -21.41
CA TYR A 362 -20.18 -3.81 -22.66
C TYR A 362 -18.84 -4.17 -23.28
N MET A 363 -18.79 -4.03 -24.59
CA MET A 363 -17.54 -3.92 -25.34
C MET A 363 -17.11 -2.44 -25.38
N LEU A 364 -15.83 -2.19 -25.14
CA LEU A 364 -15.20 -0.87 -25.19
C LEU A 364 -14.08 -0.91 -26.22
N ASN A 365 -14.02 0.07 -27.13
CA ASN A 365 -12.90 0.21 -28.06
C ASN A 365 -11.85 1.22 -27.55
N ASP A 366 -10.74 1.34 -28.28
CA ASP A 366 -9.63 2.25 -27.94
C ASP A 366 -9.97 3.75 -28.08
N LYS A 367 -11.12 4.08 -28.68
CA LYS A 367 -11.64 5.45 -28.80
C LYS A 367 -12.63 5.83 -27.70
N GLY A 368 -12.91 4.89 -26.77
CA GLY A 368 -13.86 5.10 -25.67
C GLY A 368 -15.33 4.84 -26.05
N GLU A 369 -15.59 4.32 -27.24
CA GLU A 369 -16.94 3.98 -27.67
C GLU A 369 -17.35 2.62 -27.04
N VAL A 370 -18.57 2.57 -26.52
CA VAL A 370 -19.13 1.39 -25.87
C VAL A 370 -20.29 0.78 -26.65
N GLN A 371 -20.33 -0.54 -26.70
CA GLN A 371 -21.43 -1.30 -27.29
C GLN A 371 -22.00 -2.26 -26.25
N LEU A 372 -23.31 -2.21 -26.05
CA LEU A 372 -24.00 -3.08 -25.09
C LEU A 372 -23.87 -4.55 -25.48
N LEU A 373 -23.50 -5.41 -24.53
CA LEU A 373 -23.54 -6.86 -24.65
C LEU A 373 -24.74 -7.45 -23.93
N LEU A 374 -24.88 -7.12 -22.65
CA LEU A 374 -25.94 -7.64 -21.81
C LEU A 374 -26.32 -6.63 -20.75
N ARG A 375 -27.61 -6.47 -20.52
CA ARG A 375 -28.17 -5.75 -19.40
C ARG A 375 -29.34 -6.51 -18.82
N ASP A 376 -29.36 -6.67 -17.50
CA ASP A 376 -30.47 -7.21 -16.76
C ASP A 376 -31.21 -6.05 -16.07
N PRO A 377 -32.55 -5.90 -16.26
CA PRO A 377 -33.28 -4.81 -15.65
C PRO A 377 -33.54 -4.98 -14.14
N GLN A 378 -33.21 -6.13 -13.59
CA GLN A 378 -33.46 -6.43 -12.17
C GLN A 378 -32.19 -6.46 -11.31
N ILE A 379 -31.01 -6.62 -11.94
CA ILE A 379 -29.75 -6.78 -11.21
C ILE A 379 -28.57 -6.35 -12.08
N SER A 380 -27.58 -5.72 -11.49
CA SER A 380 -26.35 -5.33 -12.19
C SER A 380 -25.48 -6.53 -12.59
N CYS A 381 -24.85 -6.42 -13.77
CA CYS A 381 -23.95 -7.43 -14.34
C CYS A 381 -22.49 -6.94 -14.27
N TRP A 382 -21.59 -7.81 -13.77
CA TRP A 382 -20.23 -7.43 -13.43
C TRP A 382 -19.19 -8.40 -13.99
N ARG A 383 -18.01 -7.82 -14.32
CA ARG A 383 -16.76 -8.54 -14.58
C ARG A 383 -16.84 -9.59 -15.71
N PRO A 384 -17.07 -9.19 -16.95
CA PRO A 384 -17.09 -10.14 -18.08
C PRO A 384 -15.69 -10.70 -18.34
N ILE A 385 -15.55 -12.04 -18.31
CA ILE A 385 -14.31 -12.77 -18.66
C ILE A 385 -14.64 -13.76 -19.79
N PRO A 386 -13.89 -13.76 -20.91
CA PRO A 386 -14.11 -14.73 -21.99
C PRO A 386 -13.84 -16.16 -21.53
N LEU A 387 -14.74 -17.05 -21.87
CA LEU A 387 -14.57 -18.49 -21.65
C LEU A 387 -13.79 -19.10 -22.84
N VAL A 388 -12.49 -18.83 -22.86
CA VAL A 388 -11.56 -19.28 -23.91
C VAL A 388 -10.29 -19.86 -23.32
N VAL A 389 -9.70 -20.84 -24.02
CA VAL A 389 -8.38 -21.36 -23.66
C VAL A 389 -7.35 -20.25 -23.79
N ARG A 390 -6.55 -20.06 -22.75
CA ARG A 390 -5.51 -19.06 -22.68
C ARG A 390 -4.12 -19.71 -22.59
N PRO A 391 -3.07 -19.11 -23.16
CA PRO A 391 -1.71 -19.55 -22.92
C PRO A 391 -1.38 -19.58 -21.42
N VAL A 392 -0.73 -20.63 -20.96
CA VAL A 392 -0.23 -20.71 -19.60
C VAL A 392 1.11 -19.97 -19.54
N PRO A 393 1.24 -18.93 -18.71
CA PRO A 393 2.53 -18.26 -18.50
C PRO A 393 3.59 -19.19 -17.90
N PRO A 394 4.89 -18.83 -18.00
CA PRO A 394 5.93 -19.65 -17.43
C PRO A 394 5.79 -19.79 -15.90
N VAL A 395 6.10 -20.98 -15.41
CA VAL A 395 6.30 -21.19 -13.97
C VAL A 395 7.66 -20.62 -13.57
N LEU A 396 7.65 -19.65 -12.66
CA LEU A 396 8.87 -19.03 -12.16
C LEU A 396 9.46 -19.88 -11.02
N SER A 397 10.63 -20.46 -11.26
CA SER A 397 11.35 -21.23 -10.23
C SER A 397 11.81 -20.31 -9.10
N SER A 398 11.68 -20.77 -7.87
CA SER A 398 12.22 -20.08 -6.69
C SER A 398 13.76 -20.18 -6.66
N SER A 399 14.43 -19.10 -6.23
CA SER A 399 15.89 -19.02 -6.09
C SER A 399 16.30 -18.59 -4.68
N LEU A 400 15.63 -19.13 -3.66
CA LEU A 400 15.87 -18.79 -2.27
C LEU A 400 17.15 -19.46 -1.72
N ASP A 401 17.93 -18.71 -0.96
CA ASP A 401 19.05 -19.24 -0.19
C ASP A 401 18.53 -19.96 1.07
N ALA A 402 18.78 -21.26 1.17
CA ALA A 402 18.28 -22.08 2.27
C ALA A 402 18.87 -21.68 3.65
N THR A 403 20.10 -21.15 3.69
CA THR A 403 20.74 -20.71 4.93
C THR A 403 20.10 -19.42 5.43
N LEU A 404 19.88 -18.45 4.55
CA LEU A 404 19.18 -17.23 4.89
C LEU A 404 17.73 -17.51 5.30
N ALA A 405 17.04 -18.39 4.56
CA ALA A 405 15.66 -18.78 4.87
C ALA A 405 15.54 -19.40 6.28
N LYS A 406 16.43 -20.33 6.63
CA LYS A 406 16.47 -20.97 7.96
C LYS A 406 16.65 -19.94 9.10
N ASN A 407 17.38 -18.86 8.85
CA ASN A 407 17.64 -17.82 9.83
C ASN A 407 16.57 -16.69 9.80
N ASN A 408 15.52 -16.83 9.01
CA ASN A 408 14.54 -15.78 8.75
C ASN A 408 15.20 -14.46 8.29
N GLN A 409 16.15 -14.59 7.38
CA GLN A 409 16.93 -13.48 6.82
C GLN A 409 16.79 -13.43 5.31
N ALA A 410 17.10 -12.26 4.75
CA ALA A 410 17.29 -12.02 3.33
C ALA A 410 18.55 -11.18 3.12
N ALA A 411 19.00 -11.01 1.89
CA ALA A 411 20.15 -10.18 1.56
C ALA A 411 19.79 -9.10 0.55
N CYS A 412 20.42 -7.94 0.69
CA CYS A 412 20.35 -6.85 -0.27
C CYS A 412 21.75 -6.53 -0.82
N MET A 413 21.84 -6.38 -2.16
CA MET A 413 23.05 -6.00 -2.88
C MET A 413 22.80 -4.69 -3.62
N VAL A 414 23.55 -3.64 -3.31
CA VAL A 414 23.52 -2.36 -4.02
C VAL A 414 24.79 -2.21 -4.84
N GLN A 415 24.63 -2.04 -6.15
CA GLN A 415 25.81 -1.94 -7.04
C GLN A 415 26.54 -0.61 -6.88
N ASP A 416 25.80 0.50 -6.84
CA ASP A 416 26.35 1.84 -6.68
C ASP A 416 25.28 2.77 -6.11
N ILE A 417 25.34 3.07 -4.81
CA ILE A 417 24.33 3.88 -4.13
C ILE A 417 24.11 5.26 -4.74
N TYR A 418 25.09 5.79 -5.46
CA TYR A 418 25.02 7.10 -6.10
C TYR A 418 24.21 7.11 -7.39
N HIS A 419 23.91 5.91 -7.94
CA HIS A 419 23.08 5.86 -9.14
C HIS A 419 21.66 6.33 -8.82
N GLY A 420 21.17 7.33 -9.58
CA GLY A 420 19.89 7.97 -9.38
C GLY A 420 19.87 9.07 -8.29
N LEU A 421 20.92 9.25 -7.51
CA LEU A 421 21.04 10.37 -6.58
C LEU A 421 21.65 11.58 -7.31
N VAL A 422 20.79 12.56 -7.61
CA VAL A 422 21.23 13.82 -8.24
C VAL A 422 21.88 14.72 -7.20
N ASP A 423 22.99 15.39 -7.57
CA ASP A 423 23.72 16.39 -6.75
C ASP A 423 24.26 15.85 -5.40
N VAL A 424 24.51 14.54 -5.31
CA VAL A 424 25.20 13.92 -4.18
C VAL A 424 26.62 13.55 -4.59
N PRO A 425 27.66 14.25 -4.07
CA PRO A 425 29.06 13.93 -4.40
C PRO A 425 29.44 12.53 -3.93
N ARG A 426 30.26 11.81 -4.74
CA ARG A 426 30.80 10.52 -4.31
C ARG A 426 31.62 10.67 -3.03
N GLY A 427 31.49 9.68 -2.15
CA GLY A 427 32.12 9.71 -0.81
C GLY A 427 31.27 10.39 0.24
N THR A 428 30.12 11.00 -0.09
CA THR A 428 29.16 11.56 0.88
C THR A 428 28.49 10.47 1.70
N ILE A 429 27.95 9.44 1.03
CA ILE A 429 27.23 8.34 1.68
C ILE A 429 28.26 7.38 2.30
N LYS A 430 28.12 7.13 3.60
CA LYS A 430 28.98 6.25 4.39
C LYS A 430 28.26 5.02 4.91
N TYR A 431 26.96 5.12 5.13
CA TYR A 431 26.17 4.04 5.73
C TYR A 431 24.80 3.95 5.06
N ILE A 432 24.17 2.78 5.22
CA ILE A 432 22.74 2.56 4.97
C ILE A 432 22.11 2.19 6.31
N ARG A 433 21.08 2.93 6.74
CA ARG A 433 20.22 2.56 7.88
C ARG A 433 19.10 1.69 7.39
N ILE A 434 18.86 0.57 8.09
CA ILE A 434 17.81 -0.38 7.81
C ILE A 434 16.67 -0.16 8.79
N LEU A 435 15.51 0.19 8.25
CA LEU A 435 14.29 0.46 9.00
C LEU A 435 13.20 -0.53 8.58
N GLU A 436 12.28 -0.80 9.50
CA GLU A 436 11.10 -1.60 9.21
C GLU A 436 9.86 -0.89 9.73
N GLN A 437 8.78 -0.89 8.93
CA GLN A 437 7.48 -0.48 9.39
C GLN A 437 6.70 -1.69 9.88
N ILE A 438 6.28 -1.62 11.14
CA ILE A 438 5.53 -2.68 11.80
C ILE A 438 4.05 -2.52 11.53
N PRO A 439 3.36 -3.51 10.96
CA PRO A 439 1.91 -3.50 10.81
C PRO A 439 1.22 -3.22 12.15
N ARG A 440 0.10 -2.51 12.11
CA ARG A 440 -0.70 -2.29 13.31
C ARG A 440 -1.40 -3.60 13.67
N PRO A 441 -1.18 -4.18 14.86
CA PRO A 441 -1.92 -5.38 15.24
C PRO A 441 -3.39 -5.03 15.43
N TRP A 442 -4.29 -5.79 14.79
CA TRP A 442 -5.72 -5.55 14.93
C TRP A 442 -6.17 -5.63 16.40
N ALA A 443 -5.69 -6.64 17.13
CA ALA A 443 -5.97 -6.81 18.56
C ALA A 443 -5.53 -5.64 19.46
N ALA A 444 -4.50 -4.87 19.08
CA ALA A 444 -4.04 -3.72 19.86
C ALA A 444 -5.09 -2.59 19.93
N GLN A 445 -6.03 -2.58 19.01
CA GLN A 445 -7.07 -1.57 18.90
C GLN A 445 -8.18 -1.72 19.95
N LEU A 446 -8.37 -2.90 20.51
CA LEU A 446 -9.65 -3.33 21.09
C LEU A 446 -9.79 -3.15 22.59
N LYS A 447 -8.74 -2.84 23.33
CA LYS A 447 -8.82 -2.80 24.79
C LYS A 447 -8.57 -1.44 25.42
N GLY A 448 -9.28 -0.41 24.95
CA GLY A 448 -9.17 0.94 25.51
C GLY A 448 -7.84 1.61 25.22
N MET A 449 -7.07 1.11 24.23
CA MET A 449 -5.86 1.76 23.72
C MET A 449 -6.18 2.85 22.72
N ILE A 450 -7.44 2.98 22.33
CA ILE A 450 -7.91 3.99 21.39
C ILE A 450 -7.82 5.35 22.02
N ASP A 451 -6.97 6.17 21.45
CA ASP A 451 -6.86 7.58 21.74
C ASP A 451 -7.19 8.35 20.47
N HIS A 452 -8.44 8.75 20.30
CA HIS A 452 -8.84 9.54 19.14
C HIS A 452 -7.97 10.81 19.04
N TYR A 453 -7.03 10.74 18.13
CA TYR A 453 -6.17 11.87 17.80
C TYR A 453 -6.00 11.91 16.29
N ASP A 454 -6.63 12.88 15.67
CA ASP A 454 -6.73 12.96 14.21
C ASP A 454 -7.34 11.66 13.64
N GLN A 455 -6.79 11.09 12.59
CA GLN A 455 -7.18 9.79 12.03
C GLN A 455 -6.42 8.62 12.68
N GLN A 456 -5.62 8.89 13.71
CA GLN A 456 -4.89 7.86 14.44
C GLN A 456 -5.69 7.37 15.63
N HIS A 457 -6.10 6.13 15.61
CA HIS A 457 -6.78 5.50 16.76
C HIS A 457 -5.79 4.95 17.78
N ILE A 458 -4.58 4.58 17.34
CA ILE A 458 -3.43 4.34 18.21
C ILE A 458 -2.34 5.32 17.81
N VAL A 459 -2.15 6.32 18.64
CA VAL A 459 -1.26 7.43 18.34
C VAL A 459 0.20 7.00 18.40
N ILE A 460 0.93 7.21 17.32
CA ILE A 460 2.39 7.00 17.23
C ILE A 460 3.13 8.33 17.12
N THR A 461 2.57 9.27 16.36
CA THR A 461 3.13 10.62 16.17
C THR A 461 2.04 11.67 16.26
N LYS A 462 2.40 12.94 16.42
CA LYS A 462 1.44 14.04 16.45
C LYS A 462 1.02 14.48 15.06
N ASP A 463 1.89 14.41 14.08
CA ASP A 463 1.67 15.11 12.80
C ASP A 463 1.86 14.27 11.55
N THR A 464 2.38 13.08 11.66
CA THR A 464 2.65 12.26 10.50
C THR A 464 1.89 10.95 10.51
N HIS A 465 1.75 10.38 9.36
CA HIS A 465 1.07 9.13 9.20
C HIS A 465 1.99 7.98 9.57
N LEU A 466 1.66 7.35 10.54
CA LEU A 466 0.75 6.32 10.79
C LEU A 466 1.40 4.99 11.00
N GLY A 467 2.65 4.79 10.68
CA GLY A 467 3.33 3.52 10.82
C GLY A 467 4.34 3.54 11.95
N LEU A 468 4.28 2.56 12.84
CA LEU A 468 5.33 2.30 13.80
C LEU A 468 6.59 1.88 13.06
N THR A 469 7.68 2.64 13.22
CA THR A 469 8.99 2.33 12.64
C THR A 469 9.94 1.82 13.72
N VAL A 470 10.70 0.78 13.40
CA VAL A 470 11.83 0.29 14.21
C VAL A 470 13.11 0.31 13.40
N GLN A 471 14.24 0.37 14.10
CA GLN A 471 15.57 0.31 13.49
C GLN A 471 16.18 -1.08 13.69
N HIS A 472 16.75 -1.63 12.60
CA HIS A 472 17.54 -2.87 12.64
C HIS A 472 19.05 -2.61 12.75
N GLY A 473 19.50 -1.40 12.42
CA GLY A 473 20.89 -0.98 12.51
C GLY A 473 21.39 -0.32 11.23
N VAL A 474 22.68 -0.16 11.13
CA VAL A 474 23.37 0.42 9.98
C VAL A 474 24.41 -0.54 9.40
N VAL A 475 24.67 -0.40 8.11
CA VAL A 475 25.71 -1.14 7.38
C VAL A 475 26.59 -0.16 6.60
N PRO A 476 27.89 -0.47 6.38
CA PRO A 476 28.79 0.41 5.63
C PRO A 476 28.52 0.38 4.14
N VAL A 477 28.81 1.49 3.48
CA VAL A 477 28.92 1.63 2.02
C VAL A 477 30.41 1.68 1.65
N GLU A 478 30.81 0.90 0.66
CA GLU A 478 32.19 0.84 0.19
C GLU A 478 32.60 2.10 -0.61
N GLN A 479 33.89 2.29 -0.85
CA GLN A 479 34.40 3.47 -1.55
C GLN A 479 33.87 3.61 -2.99
N ASP A 480 33.57 2.49 -3.63
CA ASP A 480 32.98 2.46 -4.99
C ASP A 480 31.47 2.71 -4.98
N GLY A 481 30.86 2.90 -3.82
CA GLY A 481 29.42 3.10 -3.63
C GLY A 481 28.63 1.81 -3.50
N SER A 482 29.27 0.65 -3.54
CA SER A 482 28.59 -0.63 -3.39
C SER A 482 28.29 -0.96 -1.93
N ALA A 483 27.24 -1.78 -1.72
CA ALA A 483 26.90 -2.34 -0.42
C ALA A 483 26.30 -3.75 -0.57
N HIS A 484 26.62 -4.64 0.39
CA HIS A 484 26.03 -6.00 0.47
C HIS A 484 25.78 -6.33 1.92
N PHE A 485 24.51 -6.58 2.27
CA PHE A 485 24.10 -6.68 3.67
C PHE A 485 22.87 -7.56 3.88
N ILE A 486 22.72 -8.02 5.13
CA ILE A 486 21.57 -8.78 5.59
C ILE A 486 20.45 -7.83 6.00
N VAL A 487 19.21 -8.22 5.68
CA VAL A 487 17.97 -7.58 6.11
C VAL A 487 17.07 -8.59 6.82
N PRO A 488 16.16 -8.14 7.70
CA PRO A 488 15.13 -9.02 8.23
C PRO A 488 14.25 -9.53 7.10
N ALA A 489 13.92 -10.81 7.14
CA ALA A 489 12.96 -11.36 6.19
C ALA A 489 11.52 -11.22 6.71
N PHE A 490 10.58 -11.26 5.79
CA PHE A 490 9.15 -11.13 6.05
C PHE A 490 8.79 -9.88 6.86
N GLY A 491 9.49 -8.74 6.53
CA GLY A 491 9.30 -7.42 7.12
C GLY A 491 9.09 -6.35 6.05
N ASN A 492 8.53 -5.22 6.45
CA ASN A 492 8.33 -4.05 5.60
C ASN A 492 9.57 -3.16 5.66
N VAL A 493 10.61 -3.51 4.92
CA VAL A 493 11.93 -2.91 5.02
C VAL A 493 12.06 -1.71 4.08
N PHE A 494 12.69 -0.64 4.56
CA PHE A 494 13.10 0.50 3.76
C PHE A 494 14.44 1.06 4.24
N PHE A 495 15.09 1.87 3.41
CA PHE A 495 16.47 2.28 3.63
C PHE A 495 16.62 3.80 3.68
N GLN A 496 17.66 4.23 4.42
CA GLN A 496 18.17 5.58 4.40
C GLN A 496 19.65 5.58 4.06
N ALA A 497 20.04 6.35 3.04
CA ALA A 497 21.43 6.64 2.73
C ALA A 497 21.94 7.74 3.66
N LEU A 498 22.98 7.46 4.44
CA LEU A 498 23.48 8.35 5.51
C LEU A 498 24.86 8.89 5.20
N ASP A 499 25.11 10.13 5.63
CA ASP A 499 26.44 10.73 5.65
C ASP A 499 27.32 10.21 6.80
N GLN A 500 28.51 10.81 6.96
CA GLN A 500 29.43 10.48 8.04
C GLN A 500 28.91 10.83 9.45
N ASN A 501 27.88 11.68 9.57
CA ASN A 501 27.27 12.09 10.83
C ASN A 501 25.98 11.30 11.10
N TYR A 502 25.72 10.23 10.35
CA TYR A 502 24.50 9.43 10.38
C TYR A 502 23.21 10.20 10.05
N MET A 503 23.31 11.34 9.36
CA MET A 503 22.17 12.11 8.90
C MET A 503 21.68 11.58 7.56
N ALA A 504 20.36 11.51 7.37
CA ALA A 504 19.78 10.98 6.14
C ALA A 504 19.93 11.96 4.97
N VAL A 505 20.69 11.58 3.98
CA VAL A 505 20.84 12.28 2.70
C VAL A 505 19.67 11.97 1.77
N GLN A 506 19.23 10.70 1.76
CA GLN A 506 18.06 10.23 1.03
C GLN A 506 17.35 9.14 1.82
N THR A 507 16.02 9.09 1.68
CA THR A 507 15.16 8.10 2.35
C THR A 507 14.19 7.51 1.34
N GLU A 508 14.06 6.20 1.35
CA GLU A 508 12.94 5.51 0.71
C GLU A 508 11.64 5.84 1.43
N ARG A 509 10.62 6.22 0.68
CA ARG A 509 9.28 6.58 1.21
C ARG A 509 8.24 5.53 0.87
N THR A 510 8.67 4.31 0.70
CA THR A 510 7.89 3.09 0.54
C THR A 510 8.67 1.98 1.21
N PHE A 511 8.08 0.82 1.34
CA PHE A 511 8.80 -0.36 1.85
C PHE A 511 8.76 -1.49 0.83
N VAL A 512 9.67 -2.41 1.00
CA VAL A 512 9.73 -3.66 0.25
C VAL A 512 9.65 -4.84 1.22
N ASN A 513 8.85 -5.83 0.90
CA ASN A 513 8.88 -7.09 1.61
C ASN A 513 9.99 -7.97 1.04
N TYR A 514 10.86 -8.46 1.91
CA TYR A 514 11.85 -9.47 1.61
C TYR A 514 11.36 -10.82 2.10
N MET A 515 11.31 -11.81 1.22
CA MET A 515 10.96 -13.17 1.62
C MET A 515 12.16 -13.89 2.25
N PRO A 516 11.94 -14.85 3.17
CA PRO A 516 13.04 -15.62 3.75
C PRO A 516 13.88 -16.31 2.69
N GLY A 517 15.19 -16.07 2.69
CA GLY A 517 16.13 -16.60 1.69
C GLY A 517 16.25 -15.78 0.42
N GLU A 518 15.50 -14.69 0.27
CA GLU A 518 15.57 -13.82 -0.89
C GLU A 518 16.89 -13.05 -0.93
N THR A 519 17.48 -12.96 -2.11
CA THR A 519 18.57 -12.00 -2.39
C THR A 519 18.08 -11.03 -3.47
N ARG A 520 18.06 -9.73 -3.14
CA ARG A 520 17.71 -8.66 -4.08
C ARG A 520 18.92 -7.85 -4.45
N ALA A 521 19.01 -7.47 -5.72
CA ALA A 521 20.01 -6.55 -6.21
C ALA A 521 19.36 -5.25 -6.69
N CYS A 522 19.90 -4.13 -6.23
CA CYS A 522 19.57 -2.77 -6.66
C CYS A 522 20.76 -2.20 -7.44
N ILE A 523 20.50 -1.44 -8.49
CA ILE A 523 21.58 -0.74 -9.22
C ILE A 523 22.02 0.48 -8.42
N GLY A 524 21.07 1.23 -7.86
CA GLY A 524 21.33 2.41 -7.05
C GLY A 524 20.28 2.67 -5.98
N CYS A 525 20.36 3.83 -5.32
CA CYS A 525 19.41 4.21 -4.28
C CYS A 525 18.10 4.74 -4.88
N HIS A 526 18.12 5.23 -6.11
CA HIS A 526 16.95 5.85 -6.74
C HIS A 526 16.86 5.55 -8.24
N GLU A 527 16.67 4.29 -8.53
CA GLU A 527 16.53 3.80 -9.90
C GLU A 527 15.08 3.59 -10.29
N THR A 528 14.83 3.55 -11.59
CA THR A 528 13.55 3.11 -12.18
C THR A 528 13.81 1.83 -12.98
N PRO A 529 12.80 1.01 -13.28
CA PRO A 529 12.95 -0.14 -14.18
C PRO A 529 13.58 0.23 -15.53
N GLU A 530 13.30 1.43 -16.02
CA GLU A 530 13.88 1.96 -17.26
C GLU A 530 15.38 2.25 -17.14
N SER A 531 15.83 2.83 -16.03
CA SER A 531 17.23 3.12 -15.78
C SER A 531 18.00 1.84 -15.55
N ALA A 532 17.41 0.85 -14.87
CA ALA A 532 17.99 -0.46 -14.65
C ALA A 532 18.32 -1.16 -15.98
N SER A 533 17.40 -1.15 -16.95
CA SER A 533 17.60 -1.77 -18.25
C SER A 533 18.66 -1.08 -19.11
N LYS A 534 18.82 0.24 -18.99
CA LYS A 534 19.81 1.03 -19.73
C LYS A 534 21.22 0.90 -19.16
N THR A 535 21.36 0.77 -17.87
CA THR A 535 22.65 0.62 -17.20
C THR A 535 23.28 -0.76 -17.40
N MET A 536 22.49 -1.76 -17.78
CA MET A 536 23.01 -3.06 -18.21
C MET A 536 23.72 -3.01 -19.59
N LYS A 537 23.65 -1.92 -20.35
CA LYS A 537 24.68 -1.58 -21.31
C LYS A 537 25.91 -1.14 -20.53
N VAL A 538 26.59 -2.12 -19.98
CA VAL A 538 27.89 -1.99 -19.33
C VAL A 538 28.73 -1.04 -20.16
N GLU A 539 28.83 0.22 -19.79
CA GLU A 539 30.06 0.94 -20.05
C GLU A 539 31.15 0.02 -19.54
N LYS A 540 32.11 -0.30 -20.36
CA LYS A 540 33.26 -1.16 -20.04
C LYS A 540 33.98 -0.63 -18.79
N ARG A 541 33.35 -0.69 -17.63
CA ARG A 541 34.07 -0.81 -16.36
C ARG A 541 34.74 -2.15 -16.46
N GLY A 542 36.03 -2.15 -16.57
CA GLY A 542 36.80 -3.37 -16.64
C GLY A 542 36.32 -4.38 -15.62
N ASN A 543 36.57 -5.65 -15.73
CA ASN A 543 36.11 -6.82 -14.97
C ASN A 543 36.03 -6.68 -13.42
N ASN A 544 35.77 -5.51 -12.88
CA ASN A 544 35.77 -5.25 -11.44
C ASN A 544 34.36 -5.53 -10.86
N THR A 545 34.24 -6.68 -10.21
CA THR A 545 33.16 -6.96 -9.27
C THR A 545 33.08 -5.82 -8.24
N PRO A 546 31.88 -5.28 -7.93
CA PRO A 546 31.73 -4.27 -6.88
C PRO A 546 32.35 -4.73 -5.56
N MET A 547 33.06 -3.84 -4.87
CA MET A 547 33.87 -4.19 -3.69
C MET A 547 33.04 -4.94 -2.63
N ALA A 548 31.82 -4.52 -2.40
CA ALA A 548 30.94 -5.17 -1.42
C ALA A 548 30.57 -6.61 -1.81
N PHE A 549 30.56 -6.95 -3.10
CA PHE A 549 30.13 -8.28 -3.57
C PHE A 549 31.26 -9.32 -3.48
N ALA A 550 32.48 -8.86 -3.30
CA ALA A 550 33.66 -9.74 -3.09
C ALA A 550 33.75 -10.30 -1.66
N ARG A 551 32.88 -9.86 -0.74
CA ARG A 551 32.86 -10.27 0.66
C ARG A 551 31.50 -10.80 1.10
N LYS A 552 31.44 -11.42 2.28
CA LYS A 552 30.17 -11.81 2.91
C LYS A 552 29.31 -10.58 3.20
N PRO A 553 27.98 -10.72 3.20
CA PRO A 553 27.09 -9.61 3.52
C PRO A 553 27.36 -9.08 4.94
N SER A 554 27.33 -7.76 5.09
CA SER A 554 27.42 -7.10 6.40
C SER A 554 26.19 -7.38 7.23
N LEU A 555 26.39 -7.66 8.50
CA LEU A 555 25.27 -7.66 9.48
C LEU A 555 25.01 -6.23 9.92
N PRO A 556 23.73 -5.83 10.11
CA PRO A 556 23.40 -4.53 10.68
C PRO A 556 24.01 -4.36 12.08
N GLY A 557 24.69 -3.26 12.29
CA GLY A 557 25.34 -2.91 13.56
C GLY A 557 24.76 -1.63 14.19
N PRO A 558 25.20 -1.28 15.41
CA PRO A 558 24.79 -0.05 16.07
C PRO A 558 25.38 1.19 15.41
N GLN A 559 24.69 2.30 15.50
CA GLN A 559 25.23 3.62 15.26
C GLN A 559 26.07 4.08 16.47
N ILE A 560 26.80 5.18 16.30
CA ILE A 560 27.53 5.78 17.41
C ILE A 560 26.56 6.08 18.59
N GLY A 561 26.97 5.70 19.80
CA GLY A 561 26.19 5.90 21.02
C GLY A 561 25.07 4.90 21.26
N GLU A 562 24.92 3.88 20.40
CA GLU A 562 23.95 2.81 20.56
C GLU A 562 24.62 1.51 21.05
N ALA A 563 23.97 0.82 21.98
CA ALA A 563 24.46 -0.48 22.47
C ALA A 563 24.15 -1.63 21.50
N ARG A 564 23.11 -1.48 20.69
CA ARG A 564 22.63 -2.48 19.72
C ARG A 564 22.13 -1.79 18.45
N GLY A 565 22.25 -2.46 17.31
CA GLY A 565 21.65 -2.01 16.05
C GLY A 565 20.13 -2.02 16.10
N GLN A 566 19.58 -3.12 16.62
CA GLN A 566 18.13 -3.33 16.76
C GLN A 566 17.56 -2.59 17.97
N ARG A 567 16.63 -1.67 17.73
CA ARG A 567 15.98 -0.90 18.80
C ARG A 567 14.64 -0.31 18.35
N PRO A 568 13.73 -0.05 19.31
CA PRO A 568 12.57 0.79 19.07
C PRO A 568 13.03 2.24 18.91
N LEU A 569 12.23 3.06 18.23
CA LEU A 569 12.43 4.51 18.16
C LEU A 569 11.40 5.17 19.08
N HIS A 570 11.86 5.85 20.14
CA HIS A 570 10.97 6.39 21.16
C HIS A 570 11.47 7.73 21.70
N TYR A 571 10.67 8.78 21.56
CA TYR A 571 11.06 10.15 21.90
C TYR A 571 11.56 10.31 23.33
N GLU A 572 10.85 9.79 24.31
CA GLU A 572 11.22 9.93 25.74
C GLU A 572 12.52 9.20 26.10
N ILE A 573 12.96 8.24 25.29
CA ILE A 573 14.25 7.54 25.47
C ILE A 573 15.36 8.24 24.69
N ASP A 574 15.07 8.65 23.47
CA ASP A 574 16.10 9.09 22.52
C ASP A 574 16.37 10.59 22.60
N VAL A 575 15.33 11.40 22.71
CA VAL A 575 15.42 12.86 22.52
C VAL A 575 15.26 13.62 23.82
N GLN A 576 14.27 13.30 24.64
CA GLN A 576 13.99 14.04 25.87
C GLN A 576 15.19 14.14 26.82
N PRO A 577 15.99 13.08 27.03
CA PRO A 577 17.17 13.19 27.91
C PRO A 577 18.23 14.18 27.42
N VAL A 578 18.34 14.38 26.09
CA VAL A 578 19.25 15.37 25.52
C VAL A 578 18.74 16.78 25.83
N PHE A 579 17.44 17.00 25.70
CA PHE A 579 16.84 18.30 26.06
C PHE A 579 16.89 18.59 27.55
N ASP A 580 16.62 17.62 28.40
CA ASP A 580 16.68 17.76 29.86
C ASP A 580 18.09 18.21 30.30
N LYS A 581 19.11 17.62 29.68
CA LYS A 581 20.51 17.93 30.00
C LYS A 581 20.98 19.28 29.48
N HIS A 582 20.53 19.71 28.28
CA HIS A 582 21.16 20.84 27.61
C HIS A 582 20.24 22.04 27.33
N CYS A 583 18.91 21.86 27.35
CA CYS A 583 17.96 22.84 26.81
C CYS A 583 16.94 23.34 27.86
N VAL A 584 16.47 22.46 28.73
CA VAL A 584 15.36 22.72 29.66
C VAL A 584 15.67 23.85 30.63
N SER A 585 16.94 24.06 31.02
CA SER A 585 17.33 25.18 31.91
C SER A 585 16.95 26.56 31.37
N CYS A 586 16.81 26.71 30.04
CA CYS A 586 16.36 27.94 29.39
C CYS A 586 14.96 27.83 28.80
N HIS A 587 14.53 26.62 28.45
CA HIS A 587 13.30 26.33 27.73
C HIS A 587 12.33 25.55 28.62
N SER A 588 12.03 26.06 29.82
CA SER A 588 10.99 25.52 30.71
C SER A 588 10.46 26.60 31.67
N GLY A 589 9.49 26.24 32.51
CA GLY A 589 8.84 27.11 33.46
C GLY A 589 7.70 27.95 32.88
N ALA A 590 7.24 28.95 33.65
CA ALA A 590 6.08 29.76 33.26
C ALA A 590 6.35 30.66 32.04
N GLU A 591 7.60 31.12 31.88
CA GLU A 591 8.04 31.99 30.79
C GLU A 591 9.28 31.41 30.09
N PRO A 592 9.11 30.33 29.29
CA PRO A 592 10.22 29.71 28.59
C PRO A 592 10.79 30.67 27.53
N LYS A 593 12.12 30.69 27.35
CA LYS A 593 12.77 31.51 26.33
C LYS A 593 12.14 31.30 24.94
N ALA A 594 11.85 32.38 24.26
CA ALA A 594 11.18 32.41 22.96
C ALA A 594 9.79 31.72 22.93
N GLY A 595 9.13 31.56 24.09
CA GLY A 595 7.83 30.86 24.18
C GLY A 595 7.92 29.36 23.89
N LEU A 596 9.13 28.78 23.79
CA LEU A 596 9.35 27.38 23.49
C LEU A 596 9.65 26.60 24.77
N SER A 597 8.75 25.73 25.21
CA SER A 597 9.00 24.82 26.31
C SER A 597 9.50 23.46 25.80
N LEU A 598 10.60 22.99 26.36
CA LEU A 598 11.18 21.67 26.08
C LEU A 598 11.09 20.74 27.32
N SER A 599 10.17 21.04 28.24
CA SER A 599 9.90 20.24 29.43
C SER A 599 9.40 18.83 29.04
N GLY A 600 9.89 17.80 29.74
CA GLY A 600 9.42 16.44 29.68
C GLY A 600 8.08 16.19 30.39
N GLU A 601 7.40 17.23 30.90
CA GLU A 601 6.09 17.10 31.54
C GLU A 601 5.07 16.47 30.60
N LYS A 602 4.36 15.43 31.08
CA LYS A 602 3.43 14.66 30.29
C LYS A 602 2.13 15.41 30.05
N THR A 603 1.74 15.54 28.80
CA THR A 603 0.43 16.03 28.34
C THR A 603 -0.58 14.89 28.24
N ARG A 604 -1.75 15.15 27.70
CA ARG A 604 -2.77 14.11 27.51
C ARG A 604 -2.22 12.89 26.77
N LEU A 605 -1.53 13.07 25.64
CA LEU A 605 -1.02 11.98 24.81
C LEU A 605 0.51 11.98 24.66
N PHE A 606 1.18 13.13 24.81
CA PHE A 606 2.62 13.29 24.59
C PHE A 606 3.30 13.90 25.81
N ASN A 607 4.33 14.69 25.59
CA ASN A 607 4.88 15.63 26.56
C ASN A 607 4.99 17.03 25.95
N VAL A 608 5.23 18.03 26.81
CA VAL A 608 5.25 19.44 26.42
C VAL A 608 6.32 19.73 25.36
N SER A 609 7.51 19.15 25.48
CA SER A 609 8.58 19.37 24.50
C SER A 609 8.24 18.87 23.12
N TYR A 610 7.67 17.68 23.01
CA TYR A 610 7.26 17.11 21.74
C TYR A 610 6.13 17.92 21.09
N GLU A 611 5.12 18.30 21.87
CA GLU A 611 4.02 19.14 21.36
C GLU A 611 4.47 20.53 20.91
N SER A 612 5.51 21.07 21.54
CA SER A 612 6.11 22.36 21.17
C SER A 612 6.93 22.27 19.87
N LEU A 613 7.59 21.13 19.62
CA LEU A 613 8.43 20.93 18.45
C LEU A 613 7.65 20.46 17.23
N VAL A 614 6.67 19.57 17.42
CA VAL A 614 5.90 18.95 16.33
C VAL A 614 4.54 19.64 16.26
N PRO A 615 4.30 20.50 15.25
CA PRO A 615 3.04 21.24 15.09
C PRO A 615 1.89 20.34 14.71
N GLU A 616 0.65 20.77 14.98
CA GLU A 616 -0.54 20.07 14.53
C GLU A 616 -0.79 20.24 13.03
N ARG A 617 -0.99 19.15 12.32
CA ARG A 617 -1.18 19.11 10.86
C ARG A 617 -2.37 19.94 10.36
N ARG A 618 -3.46 20.02 11.12
CA ARG A 618 -4.74 20.58 10.66
C ARG A 618 -5.00 22.05 11.03
N LYS A 619 -4.16 22.69 11.79
CA LYS A 619 -4.37 24.11 12.19
C LYS A 619 -3.86 25.09 11.14
N GLY A 620 -4.59 25.27 10.04
CA GLY A 620 -4.45 26.38 9.09
C GLY A 620 -3.54 26.14 7.89
N LYS A 621 -3.73 26.94 6.84
CA LYS A 621 -3.02 26.85 5.56
C LYS A 621 -1.49 27.08 5.67
N ASN A 622 -0.99 27.58 6.79
CA ASN A 622 0.40 27.95 7.00
C ASN A 622 1.15 27.09 8.04
N ASN A 623 0.61 25.93 8.41
CA ASN A 623 1.20 25.03 9.41
C ASN A 623 2.51 24.36 8.98
N ARG A 624 3.06 24.77 7.87
CA ARG A 624 4.33 24.27 7.32
C ARG A 624 5.55 25.09 7.74
N ASP A 625 5.36 26.19 8.45
CA ASP A 625 6.48 26.88 9.09
C ASP A 625 6.86 26.16 10.39
N ARG A 626 7.45 25.02 10.22
CA ARG A 626 7.88 24.11 11.27
C ARG A 626 9.19 24.53 11.90
N GLY A 627 9.66 25.69 11.54
CA GLY A 627 10.75 26.44 12.11
C GLY A 627 11.97 25.69 12.63
N LEU A 628 11.78 24.54 13.29
CA LEU A 628 12.83 23.74 13.90
C LEU A 628 13.08 22.40 13.24
N LEU A 629 12.04 21.69 12.80
CA LEU A 629 12.20 20.32 12.29
C LEU A 629 12.40 20.23 10.77
N GLY A 630 12.04 21.27 10.01
CA GLY A 630 12.04 21.19 8.56
C GLY A 630 10.94 20.23 8.06
N LEU A 631 11.11 19.70 6.85
CA LEU A 631 10.19 18.74 6.25
C LEU A 631 10.58 17.33 6.68
N ILE A 632 9.74 16.70 7.52
CA ILE A 632 9.96 15.32 7.95
C ILE A 632 9.47 14.33 6.90
N ILE A 633 9.95 13.10 7.00
CA ILE A 633 9.82 12.09 5.92
C ILE A 633 8.36 11.74 5.59
N GLY A 634 7.47 11.73 6.58
CA GLY A 634 6.04 11.42 6.39
C GLY A 634 5.23 12.49 5.67
N GLU A 635 5.82 13.59 5.26
CA GLU A 635 5.09 14.70 4.68
C GLU A 635 4.95 14.64 3.16
N ASN A 636 3.89 15.27 2.70
CA ASN A 636 3.71 15.53 1.28
C ASN A 636 4.55 16.73 0.83
N HIS A 637 4.75 16.84 -0.46
CA HIS A 637 5.47 17.97 -1.03
C HIS A 637 4.79 19.30 -0.65
N PRO A 638 5.52 20.28 -0.08
CA PRO A 638 4.92 21.49 0.50
C PRO A 638 4.19 22.39 -0.51
N LYS A 639 4.58 22.37 -1.78
CA LYS A 639 3.94 23.21 -2.80
C LYS A 639 2.76 22.54 -3.48
N THR A 640 2.82 21.25 -3.74
CA THR A 640 1.82 20.53 -4.54
C THR A 640 0.87 19.69 -3.70
N GLY A 641 1.18 19.40 -2.44
CA GLY A 641 0.44 18.43 -1.63
C GLY A 641 0.62 16.98 -2.10
N ASN A 642 1.36 16.78 -3.16
CA ASN A 642 1.58 15.48 -3.80
C ASN A 642 2.65 14.65 -3.10
N VAL A 643 2.57 13.37 -3.33
CA VAL A 643 3.55 12.36 -2.92
C VAL A 643 4.67 12.24 -3.96
N CYS A 644 5.06 13.32 -4.59
CA CYS A 644 6.07 13.27 -5.61
C CYS A 644 7.43 12.83 -5.06
N TYR A 645 8.28 12.39 -5.96
CA TYR A 645 9.70 12.19 -5.70
C TYR A 645 10.31 13.45 -5.05
N LEU A 646 11.00 13.25 -3.95
CA LEU A 646 11.76 14.31 -3.29
C LEU A 646 13.25 14.04 -3.48
N PRO A 647 14.01 15.04 -3.98
CA PRO A 647 15.44 14.89 -4.23
C PRO A 647 16.21 14.70 -2.92
N ALA A 648 17.43 14.21 -3.04
CA ALA A 648 18.36 14.15 -1.92
C ALA A 648 18.45 15.51 -1.19
N TRP A 649 18.72 15.49 0.11
CA TRP A 649 18.83 16.66 0.98
C TRP A 649 17.54 17.44 1.24
N SER A 650 16.39 17.02 0.72
CA SER A 650 15.14 17.79 0.82
C SER A 650 14.28 17.44 2.05
N LEU A 651 14.67 16.41 2.80
CA LEU A 651 13.93 15.90 3.96
C LEU A 651 14.83 15.76 5.17
N GLY A 652 14.20 15.62 6.33
CA GLY A 652 14.83 15.18 7.57
C GLY A 652 15.83 16.16 8.15
N SER A 653 16.84 15.62 8.79
CA SER A 653 17.80 16.37 9.61
C SER A 653 18.61 17.40 8.82
N HIS A 654 18.86 17.17 7.51
CA HIS A 654 19.56 18.16 6.67
C HIS A 654 18.78 19.43 6.40
N THR A 655 17.45 19.44 6.60
CA THR A 655 16.59 20.62 6.47
C THR A 655 16.13 21.19 7.81
N ALA A 656 16.45 20.49 8.90
CA ALA A 656 15.99 20.82 10.25
C ALA A 656 16.90 21.84 10.94
N LEU A 657 16.36 22.99 11.29
CA LEU A 657 17.09 24.02 12.03
C LEU A 657 17.55 23.51 13.41
N LEU A 658 16.78 22.62 14.05
CA LEU A 658 17.16 21.99 15.30
C LEU A 658 18.47 21.18 15.16
N ALA A 659 18.66 20.46 14.06
CA ALA A 659 19.89 19.73 13.80
C ALA A 659 21.12 20.69 13.77
N ALA A 660 20.98 21.82 13.09
CA ALA A 660 22.04 22.83 13.07
C ALA A 660 22.27 23.52 14.44
N ILE A 661 21.19 23.78 15.18
CA ILE A 661 21.26 24.38 16.54
C ILE A 661 22.04 23.48 17.49
N ILE A 662 21.90 22.17 17.41
CA ILE A 662 22.64 21.21 18.22
C ILE A 662 24.07 20.93 17.70
N GLY A 663 24.48 21.62 16.63
CA GLY A 663 25.85 21.59 16.12
C GLY A 663 26.13 20.48 15.11
N THR A 664 25.11 19.95 14.40
CA THR A 664 25.33 19.08 13.24
C THR A 664 25.49 19.92 11.96
N PRO A 665 26.26 19.47 10.96
CA PRO A 665 26.47 20.18 9.69
C PRO A 665 25.30 19.93 8.74
N ALA A 666 24.11 20.46 9.08
CA ALA A 666 22.93 20.36 8.22
C ALA A 666 23.12 21.18 6.93
N ALA A 667 22.91 20.55 5.79
CA ALA A 667 23.33 21.09 4.49
C ALA A 667 22.41 22.20 3.93
N HIS A 668 21.10 22.20 4.27
CA HIS A 668 20.07 23.02 3.65
C HIS A 668 19.19 23.76 4.66
N VAL A 669 19.78 24.29 5.71
CA VAL A 669 19.06 25.00 6.77
C VAL A 669 19.02 26.50 6.50
N LYS A 670 17.84 27.11 6.70
CA LYS A 670 17.67 28.57 6.71
C LYS A 670 17.55 29.06 8.16
N ASP A 671 18.46 29.89 8.60
CA ASP A 671 18.48 30.50 9.93
C ASP A 671 18.25 32.02 9.90
N GLU A 672 17.06 32.41 9.51
CA GLU A 672 16.67 33.84 9.41
C GLU A 672 16.65 34.56 10.75
N ARG A 673 16.60 33.82 11.87
CA ARG A 673 16.52 34.33 13.24
C ARG A 673 17.86 34.32 13.98
N GLY A 674 18.92 33.86 13.34
CA GLY A 674 20.25 33.71 13.94
C GLY A 674 20.29 32.78 15.17
N LEU A 675 19.48 31.71 15.15
CA LEU A 675 19.37 30.78 16.27
C LEU A 675 20.62 29.93 16.44
N ILE A 676 21.29 29.55 15.36
CA ILE A 676 22.53 28.78 15.41
C ILE A 676 23.59 29.56 16.20
N ALA A 677 23.79 30.83 15.85
CA ALA A 677 24.76 31.71 16.54
C ALA A 677 24.45 31.87 18.03
N LYS A 678 23.16 31.99 18.40
CA LYS A 678 22.70 32.11 19.79
C LYS A 678 22.94 30.85 20.64
N HIS A 679 23.10 29.68 20.01
CA HIS A 679 23.22 28.38 20.68
C HIS A 679 24.60 27.73 20.57
N VAL A 680 25.61 28.40 20.01
CA VAL A 680 26.98 27.85 19.83
C VAL A 680 27.57 27.29 21.12
N ALA A 681 27.37 27.99 22.28
CA ALA A 681 27.87 27.54 23.54
C ALA A 681 27.23 26.24 24.05
N VAL A 682 25.95 26.03 23.76
CA VAL A 682 25.21 24.81 24.09
C VAL A 682 25.61 23.69 23.10
N ALA A 683 25.67 23.99 21.82
CA ALA A 683 26.06 23.06 20.77
C ALA A 683 27.43 22.39 21.06
N LYS A 684 28.39 23.14 21.59
CA LYS A 684 29.72 22.60 21.98
C LYS A 684 29.66 21.56 23.09
N LYS A 685 28.60 21.53 23.90
CA LYS A 685 28.43 20.60 25.04
C LYS A 685 27.70 19.31 24.62
N ILE A 686 27.00 19.33 23.50
CA ILE A 686 26.24 18.18 23.00
C ILE A 686 27.21 17.22 22.30
N THR A 687 27.24 15.97 22.74
CA THR A 687 28.16 14.97 22.18
C THR A 687 27.71 14.49 20.80
N PRO A 688 28.60 13.89 19.98
CA PRO A 688 28.22 13.30 18.72
C PRO A 688 27.10 12.26 18.86
N GLU A 689 27.13 11.44 19.91
CA GLU A 689 26.12 10.42 20.19
C GLU A 689 24.75 11.04 20.48
N GLU A 690 24.70 12.13 21.26
CA GLU A 690 23.47 12.87 21.55
C GLU A 690 22.91 13.54 20.30
N ARG A 691 23.77 14.07 19.44
CA ARG A 691 23.34 14.62 18.13
C ARG A 691 22.70 13.58 17.25
N VAL A 692 23.33 12.40 17.14
CA VAL A 692 22.79 11.30 16.34
C VAL A 692 21.42 10.84 16.83
N LYS A 693 21.17 10.81 18.14
CA LYS A 693 19.83 10.49 18.69
C LYS A 693 18.77 11.46 18.20
N VAL A 694 19.05 12.77 18.25
CA VAL A 694 18.09 13.80 17.82
C VAL A 694 17.90 13.78 16.30
N THR A 695 18.98 13.68 15.52
CA THR A 695 18.87 13.65 14.04
C THR A 695 18.22 12.37 13.54
N ASN A 696 18.51 11.21 14.16
CA ASN A 696 17.83 9.96 13.84
C ASN A 696 16.30 10.05 14.09
N TRP A 697 15.91 10.67 15.20
CA TRP A 697 14.49 10.89 15.49
C TRP A 697 13.81 11.75 14.42
N ILE A 698 14.45 12.83 13.96
CA ILE A 698 13.94 13.67 12.87
C ILE A 698 13.84 12.85 11.58
N ASP A 699 14.88 12.08 11.25
CA ASP A 699 14.99 11.29 10.04
C ASP A 699 14.01 10.09 10.01
N THR A 700 13.44 9.73 11.15
CA THR A 700 12.48 8.63 11.30
C THR A 700 11.07 9.12 11.64
N ASN A 701 10.64 10.20 11.01
CA ASN A 701 9.28 10.77 11.09
C ASN A 701 8.90 11.41 12.43
N ALA A 702 9.85 11.84 13.24
CA ALA A 702 9.59 12.43 14.54
C ALA A 702 8.61 11.57 15.39
N GLN A 703 8.80 10.25 15.39
CA GLN A 703 7.96 9.30 16.10
C GLN A 703 8.05 9.54 17.62
N TYR A 704 6.90 9.49 18.32
CA TYR A 704 6.90 9.61 19.79
C TYR A 704 6.91 8.24 20.46
N TYR A 705 6.00 7.33 20.07
CA TYR A 705 5.86 6.01 20.67
C TYR A 705 6.59 4.94 19.88
N GLY A 706 7.30 4.04 20.59
CA GLY A 706 8.05 2.93 20.01
C GLY A 706 7.34 1.59 20.03
N SER A 707 6.04 1.54 20.27
CA SER A 707 5.24 0.31 20.29
C SER A 707 3.76 0.61 20.09
N TRP A 708 3.01 -0.35 19.54
CA TRP A 708 1.56 -0.29 19.42
C TRP A 708 0.81 -0.57 20.75
N TRP A 709 1.47 -1.09 21.79
CA TRP A 709 0.80 -1.80 22.88
C TRP A 709 0.61 -1.01 24.17
N PHE A 710 1.30 0.08 24.44
CA PHE A 710 1.26 0.73 25.74
C PHE A 710 0.10 1.72 25.88
N ARG A 711 -0.32 1.95 27.15
CA ARG A 711 -1.32 2.94 27.49
C ARG A 711 -0.75 4.35 27.32
N ARG A 712 -1.46 5.24 26.64
CA ARG A 712 -0.94 6.55 26.22
C ARG A 712 -1.63 7.72 26.86
N ASN A 713 -2.95 7.64 27.11
CA ASN A 713 -3.76 8.74 27.59
C ASN A 713 -3.53 8.95 29.10
N LYS A 714 -2.96 10.12 29.47
CA LYS A 714 -2.70 10.50 30.86
C LYS A 714 -3.98 10.57 31.70
N GLU A 715 -5.06 11.09 31.14
CA GLU A 715 -6.33 11.27 31.88
C GLU A 715 -6.98 9.94 32.25
N LYS A 716 -6.85 8.95 31.35
CA LYS A 716 -7.46 7.62 31.54
C LYS A 716 -6.58 6.62 32.27
N PHE A 717 -5.26 6.74 32.10
CA PHE A 717 -4.32 5.65 32.44
C PHE A 717 -3.12 6.09 33.26
N ALA A 718 -3.12 7.30 33.89
CA ALA A 718 -1.96 7.81 34.63
C ALA A 718 -1.40 6.81 35.68
N ASP A 719 -2.30 6.09 36.35
CA ASP A 719 -1.96 5.11 37.38
C ASP A 719 -1.82 3.68 36.87
N HIS A 720 -1.97 3.44 35.56
CA HIS A 720 -1.87 2.10 34.99
C HIS A 720 -0.41 1.65 34.86
N PRO A 721 -0.05 0.39 35.18
CA PRO A 721 1.35 -0.09 35.08
C PRO A 721 1.97 0.06 33.70
N ASP A 722 1.17 -0.02 32.65
CA ASP A 722 1.60 0.13 31.26
C ASP A 722 1.52 1.59 30.76
N PHE A 723 1.26 2.55 31.64
CA PHE A 723 1.21 3.95 31.22
C PHE A 723 2.60 4.41 30.76
N ARG A 724 2.72 4.63 29.45
CA ARG A 724 3.94 5.10 28.78
C ARG A 724 5.22 4.36 29.20
N ARG A 725 5.11 3.05 29.38
CA ARG A 725 6.26 2.19 29.63
C ARG A 725 7.25 2.28 28.46
N SER A 726 8.54 2.29 28.77
CA SER A 726 9.59 2.23 27.74
C SER A 726 9.53 0.90 27.00
N PRO A 727 9.44 0.90 25.66
CA PRO A 727 9.36 -0.33 24.87
C PRO A 727 10.73 -0.99 24.72
N THR A 728 10.73 -2.31 24.65
CA THR A 728 11.83 -3.11 24.09
C THR A 728 11.67 -3.24 22.58
N PHE A 729 12.68 -3.79 21.90
CA PHE A 729 12.58 -4.10 20.48
C PHE A 729 11.51 -5.19 20.21
N GLU A 730 11.45 -6.18 21.07
CA GLU A 730 10.46 -7.25 21.03
C GLU A 730 9.03 -6.72 21.27
N ASP A 731 8.87 -5.74 22.15
CA ASP A 731 7.58 -5.06 22.35
C ASP A 731 7.13 -4.32 21.08
N ALA A 732 8.08 -3.73 20.34
CA ALA A 732 7.78 -3.03 19.10
C ALA A 732 7.35 -3.99 17.97
N LEU A 733 7.94 -5.18 17.90
CA LEU A 733 7.62 -6.20 16.88
C LEU A 733 6.37 -7.03 17.20
N ARG A 734 5.83 -6.93 18.41
CA ARG A 734 4.76 -7.79 18.91
C ARG A 734 3.45 -7.60 18.13
N MET A 735 2.89 -8.69 17.61
CA MET A 735 1.63 -8.71 16.87
C MET A 735 0.44 -9.23 17.68
N THR A 736 0.68 -9.91 18.79
CA THR A 736 -0.36 -10.47 19.67
C THR A 736 -0.25 -9.91 21.08
N GLU A 737 -1.35 -9.90 21.82
CA GLU A 737 -1.34 -9.60 23.27
C GLU A 737 -0.56 -10.70 24.01
N LYS A 738 0.22 -10.32 25.03
CA LYS A 738 0.87 -11.27 25.95
C LYS A 738 -0.15 -11.80 26.96
#